data_54a30d0eaea2886ad4b4dad9586f7a8f
#
_entry.id   54a30d0eaea2886ad4b4dad9586f7a8f
#
_cell.length_a   1.000
_cell.length_b   1.000
_cell.length_c   1.000
_cell.angle_alpha   90.00
_cell.angle_beta   90.00
_cell.angle_gamma   90.00
#
_symmetry.space_group_name_H-M   'P 1'
#
loop_
_entity.id
_entity.type
_entity.pdbx_description
1 polymer ?
#
loop_
_entity_poly.entity_id
_entity_poly.type
_entity_poly.pdbx_seq_one_letter_code
_entity_poly.pdbx_strand_id
1 'polypeptide(L)'
;MAANIVPQKVEDVDTQALSPMMQQYLEIKRQHPNEILFYRVGDFYEMFFDDALTASRELELTLTGKACGLPDRAPMCGVPFHSYEIYAARLIAKGYKVAICEQMEDPALAKGLVKRDIIRVITPGTVIESSMLADDKNNYICSIYTRKVRSRWKAGICFADISTGEAYATELTAEKMGPAIITELCRYMPSEILINPALLDLKEVTNYVRQHTHALVELREDACYQQRVMEDAMTAQFGADWRNTCGFAQDGLVPYAFGALLGYLHETQKHGIDRIKSVQNYADAQYMRLSPVTRANLELTETMRGREKRGTLLWVLDKTETSMGKRQLRAWIEQPLVDSSVINQRLDAVEALYNANVTRADLKEALSHVYDIERLTTRILYGSATPKEVKALGDTCVYLPQVRQLARQCTTPLLQELSGAVDPLEDLLDLINRALVEDPPANLKDGGAIRAGFNAEVDELRDIMHGGKGFLSQLEAKLKEETGIPKLKIGFNKVFGYYIEVSRSYAASVPDTFIRKQTLTTGERYITPELKELENKILGANERLLVLEHQLFADLLEAISAQLLRIQRTAFAVAQLDVLASFAEAAVQNNYVKPTVDDSDVLSITEGRHPVIEQMLKGSLFVPNDTTLDETENRMLIITGPNMAGKSTYMRQNALIALMAQIGSFVPASSCHVGVVDAIFTRVGASDDLAAGQSTFMVEMTEVAEILQRATKS
;
A
#
# COMPACT_ATOMS: atom_id res chain seq x y z
N MET A 1 9.49 -43.35 11.75
CA MET A 1 10.60 -43.35 10.81
C MET A 1 10.54 -42.02 10.06
N ALA A 2 11.50 -41.13 10.26
CA ALA A 2 11.59 -39.91 9.46
C ALA A 2 11.91 -40.33 8.01
N ALA A 3 11.03 -40.04 7.07
CA ALA A 3 11.32 -40.28 5.66
C ALA A 3 12.55 -39.47 5.28
N ASN A 4 13.53 -40.10 4.63
CA ASN A 4 14.69 -39.39 4.09
C ASN A 4 14.18 -38.38 3.07
N ILE A 5 14.26 -37.08 3.43
CA ILE A 5 14.01 -35.97 2.54
C ILE A 5 15.38 -35.61 1.95
N VAL A 6 15.60 -35.94 0.69
CA VAL A 6 16.81 -35.56 -0.01
C VAL A 6 16.58 -34.20 -0.67
N PRO A 7 17.44 -33.18 -0.37
CA PRO A 7 17.36 -31.90 -1.07
C PRO A 7 17.65 -32.12 -2.56
N GLN A 8 16.63 -31.93 -3.40
CA GLN A 8 16.79 -31.95 -4.86
C GLN A 8 16.54 -30.56 -5.38
N LYS A 9 17.49 -30.03 -6.16
CA LYS A 9 17.27 -28.78 -6.89
C LYS A 9 16.31 -29.03 -8.03
N VAL A 10 15.46 -28.03 -8.30
CA VAL A 10 14.48 -28.06 -9.41
C VAL A 10 15.14 -28.37 -10.75
N GLU A 11 16.39 -27.91 -10.95
CA GLU A 11 17.19 -28.11 -12.18
C GLU A 11 17.59 -29.57 -12.42
N ASP A 12 17.77 -30.35 -11.35
CA ASP A 12 18.30 -31.71 -11.38
C ASP A 12 17.21 -32.80 -11.46
N VAL A 13 15.93 -32.39 -11.48
CA VAL A 13 14.80 -33.34 -11.39
C VAL A 13 14.34 -33.82 -12.78
N ASP A 14 14.33 -35.14 -13.00
CA ASP A 14 13.74 -35.74 -14.20
C ASP A 14 12.21 -35.58 -14.18
N THR A 15 11.72 -34.71 -15.07
CA THR A 15 10.29 -34.39 -15.14
C THR A 15 9.41 -35.56 -15.58
N GLN A 16 9.93 -36.52 -16.36
CA GLN A 16 9.12 -37.66 -16.87
C GLN A 16 8.74 -38.65 -15.78
N ALA A 17 9.54 -38.75 -14.73
CA ALA A 17 9.30 -39.64 -13.59
C ALA A 17 8.32 -39.07 -12.56
N LEU A 18 7.97 -37.76 -12.67
CA LEU A 18 7.12 -37.10 -11.70
C LEU A 18 5.63 -37.34 -11.91
N SER A 19 4.87 -37.21 -10.81
CA SER A 19 3.41 -37.18 -10.88
C SER A 19 2.89 -36.00 -11.71
N PRO A 20 1.72 -36.07 -12.36
CA PRO A 20 1.20 -35.01 -13.22
C PRO A 20 1.12 -33.63 -12.52
N MET A 21 0.76 -33.58 -11.23
CA MET A 21 0.72 -32.34 -10.45
C MET A 21 2.12 -31.75 -10.28
N MET A 22 3.13 -32.56 -10.03
CA MET A 22 4.51 -32.11 -9.88
C MET A 22 5.13 -31.69 -11.22
N GLN A 23 4.72 -32.31 -12.31
CA GLN A 23 5.12 -31.85 -13.66
C GLN A 23 4.58 -30.45 -13.93
N GLN A 24 3.30 -30.18 -13.63
CA GLN A 24 2.69 -28.85 -13.73
C GLN A 24 3.38 -27.83 -12.82
N TYR A 25 3.71 -28.21 -11.57
CA TYR A 25 4.46 -27.35 -10.65
C TYR A 25 5.81 -26.94 -11.23
N LEU A 26 6.60 -27.90 -11.74
CA LEU A 26 7.92 -27.59 -12.29
C LEU A 26 7.86 -26.79 -13.58
N GLU A 27 6.85 -26.99 -14.42
CA GLU A 27 6.64 -26.18 -15.62
C GLU A 27 6.42 -24.72 -15.27
N ILE A 28 5.55 -24.43 -14.28
CA ILE A 28 5.31 -23.08 -13.78
C ILE A 28 6.56 -22.53 -13.08
N LYS A 29 7.23 -23.33 -12.24
CA LYS A 29 8.44 -22.88 -11.51
C LYS A 29 9.59 -22.52 -12.45
N ARG A 30 9.77 -23.21 -13.56
CA ARG A 30 10.80 -22.88 -14.56
C ARG A 30 10.55 -21.53 -15.26
N GLN A 31 9.31 -21.09 -15.37
CA GLN A 31 8.96 -19.77 -15.87
C GLN A 31 9.21 -18.66 -14.81
N HIS A 32 9.23 -19.04 -13.52
CA HIS A 32 9.40 -18.18 -12.36
C HIS A 32 10.54 -18.68 -11.44
N PRO A 33 11.78 -18.74 -11.93
CA PRO A 33 12.89 -19.38 -11.20
C PRO A 33 13.28 -18.62 -9.92
N ASN A 34 13.11 -17.29 -9.89
CA ASN A 34 13.56 -16.42 -8.81
C ASN A 34 12.48 -16.13 -7.75
N GLU A 35 11.24 -16.51 -8.00
CA GLU A 35 10.09 -16.28 -7.13
C GLU A 35 9.81 -17.53 -6.28
N ILE A 36 9.48 -17.37 -4.99
CA ILE A 36 8.95 -18.45 -4.17
C ILE A 36 7.53 -18.76 -4.62
N LEU A 37 7.29 -19.97 -5.13
CA LEU A 37 6.00 -20.33 -5.72
C LEU A 37 5.02 -20.83 -4.64
N PHE A 38 3.99 -20.05 -4.36
CA PHE A 38 2.84 -20.43 -3.54
C PHE A 38 1.83 -21.16 -4.42
N TYR A 39 1.92 -22.48 -4.45
CA TYR A 39 1.14 -23.34 -5.36
C TYR A 39 -0.12 -23.87 -4.68
N ARG A 40 -1.30 -23.51 -5.17
CA ARG A 40 -2.59 -23.87 -4.55
C ARG A 40 -2.89 -25.36 -4.63
N VAL A 41 -3.06 -26.00 -3.48
CA VAL A 41 -3.48 -27.40 -3.34
C VAL A 41 -4.56 -27.50 -2.25
N GLY A 42 -5.80 -27.60 -2.65
CA GLY A 42 -6.93 -27.58 -1.72
C GLY A 42 -6.97 -26.28 -0.90
N ASP A 43 -6.94 -26.38 0.42
CA ASP A 43 -6.98 -25.23 1.34
C ASP A 43 -5.60 -24.68 1.72
N PHE A 44 -4.54 -25.11 1.02
CA PHE A 44 -3.17 -24.66 1.28
C PHE A 44 -2.51 -24.10 0.02
N TYR A 45 -1.56 -23.18 0.25
CA TYR A 45 -0.47 -22.94 -0.68
C TYR A 45 0.71 -23.81 -0.26
N GLU A 46 1.08 -24.76 -1.10
CA GLU A 46 2.20 -25.66 -0.88
C GLU A 46 3.42 -25.18 -1.68
N MET A 47 4.57 -25.25 -1.07
CA MET A 47 5.88 -24.97 -1.68
C MET A 47 6.68 -26.27 -1.72
N PHE A 48 7.45 -26.46 -2.79
CA PHE A 48 8.20 -27.69 -2.99
C PHE A 48 9.67 -27.42 -3.30
N PHE A 49 10.52 -28.43 -3.17
CA PHE A 49 11.95 -28.40 -3.47
C PHE A 49 12.68 -27.24 -2.79
N ASP A 50 13.45 -26.43 -3.53
CA ASP A 50 14.22 -25.31 -3.01
C ASP A 50 13.36 -24.23 -2.36
N ASP A 51 12.16 -23.99 -2.91
CA ASP A 51 11.20 -23.06 -2.34
C ASP A 51 10.73 -23.50 -0.96
N ALA A 52 10.51 -24.81 -0.77
CA ALA A 52 10.13 -25.35 0.54
C ALA A 52 11.24 -25.22 1.57
N LEU A 53 12.49 -25.46 1.16
CA LEU A 53 13.65 -25.31 2.05
C LEU A 53 13.82 -23.86 2.48
N THR A 54 13.72 -22.92 1.52
CA THR A 54 13.82 -21.50 1.79
C THR A 54 12.67 -21.02 2.66
N ALA A 55 11.42 -21.29 2.28
CA ALA A 55 10.24 -20.84 3.01
C ALA A 55 10.16 -21.46 4.42
N SER A 56 10.51 -22.74 4.57
CA SER A 56 10.57 -23.40 5.89
C SER A 56 11.53 -22.70 6.83
N ARG A 57 12.72 -22.32 6.36
CA ARG A 57 13.72 -21.60 7.14
C ARG A 57 13.29 -20.18 7.47
N GLU A 58 12.83 -19.42 6.46
CA GLU A 58 12.52 -17.99 6.62
C GLU A 58 11.22 -17.73 7.39
N LEU A 59 10.27 -18.66 7.32
CA LEU A 59 8.95 -18.57 7.96
C LEU A 59 8.82 -19.43 9.22
N GLU A 60 9.86 -20.23 9.54
CA GLU A 60 9.84 -21.20 10.66
C GLU A 60 8.73 -22.25 10.53
N LEU A 61 8.47 -22.70 9.29
CA LEU A 61 7.46 -23.71 9.00
C LEU A 61 8.05 -25.12 9.12
N THR A 62 7.22 -26.08 9.50
CA THR A 62 7.60 -27.49 9.52
C THR A 62 7.86 -27.99 8.11
N LEU A 63 9.09 -28.45 7.84
CA LEU A 63 9.45 -29.10 6.60
C LEU A 63 8.95 -30.54 6.63
N THR A 64 8.17 -30.92 5.62
CA THR A 64 7.65 -32.28 5.42
C THR A 64 8.07 -32.81 4.05
N GLY A 65 7.61 -34.02 3.68
CA GLY A 65 7.87 -34.56 2.36
C GLY A 65 6.57 -35.04 1.68
N LYS A 66 6.42 -34.72 0.40
CA LYS A 66 5.29 -35.16 -0.44
C LYS A 66 5.74 -36.19 -1.46
N ALA A 67 4.96 -37.26 -1.64
CA ALA A 67 5.20 -38.22 -2.71
C ALA A 67 5.06 -37.52 -4.07
N CYS A 68 6.10 -37.59 -4.90
CA CYS A 68 6.19 -36.86 -6.15
C CYS A 68 6.31 -37.72 -7.41
N GLY A 69 6.33 -39.04 -7.26
CA GLY A 69 6.59 -40.02 -8.33
C GLY A 69 8.02 -40.56 -8.34
N LEU A 70 8.94 -39.91 -7.62
CA LEU A 70 10.31 -40.38 -7.41
C LEU A 70 10.38 -41.34 -6.18
N PRO A 71 11.45 -42.13 -6.05
CA PRO A 71 11.68 -43.00 -4.88
C PRO A 71 11.73 -42.16 -3.58
N ASP A 72 12.33 -40.98 -3.62
CA ASP A 72 12.42 -40.06 -2.51
C ASP A 72 11.26 -39.06 -2.53
N ARG A 73 10.90 -38.55 -1.34
CA ARG A 73 9.85 -37.56 -1.23
C ARG A 73 10.41 -36.15 -1.52
N ALA A 74 9.69 -35.35 -2.29
CA ALA A 74 10.01 -33.94 -2.48
C ALA A 74 9.87 -33.18 -1.16
N PRO A 75 10.85 -32.35 -0.76
CA PRO A 75 10.69 -31.41 0.35
C PRO A 75 9.43 -30.56 0.14
N MET A 76 8.63 -30.37 1.18
CA MET A 76 7.38 -29.61 1.13
C MET A 76 7.14 -28.89 2.44
N CYS A 77 6.69 -27.65 2.36
CA CYS A 77 5.99 -26.93 3.42
C CYS A 77 4.76 -26.23 2.86
N GLY A 78 3.89 -25.72 3.70
CA GLY A 78 2.67 -25.08 3.22
C GLY A 78 2.07 -24.14 4.25
N VAL A 79 1.28 -23.19 3.76
CA VAL A 79 0.54 -22.20 4.55
C VAL A 79 -0.94 -22.26 4.18
N PRO A 80 -1.87 -22.01 5.12
CA PRO A 80 -3.29 -21.94 4.79
C PRO A 80 -3.56 -20.80 3.79
N PHE A 81 -4.35 -21.06 2.75
CA PHE A 81 -4.56 -20.07 1.69
C PHE A 81 -5.25 -18.79 2.18
N HIS A 82 -6.11 -18.89 3.18
CA HIS A 82 -6.84 -17.75 3.74
C HIS A 82 -5.98 -16.82 4.60
N SER A 83 -4.76 -17.22 4.95
CA SER A 83 -3.81 -16.44 5.76
C SER A 83 -2.45 -16.27 5.09
N TYR A 84 -2.35 -16.53 3.77
CA TYR A 84 -1.09 -16.48 3.04
C TYR A 84 -0.42 -15.09 3.10
N GLU A 85 -1.21 -14.03 3.20
CA GLU A 85 -0.73 -12.65 3.24
C GLU A 85 0.30 -12.44 4.36
N ILE A 86 0.06 -12.98 5.55
CA ILE A 86 0.96 -12.86 6.70
C ILE A 86 2.33 -13.49 6.40
N TYR A 87 2.32 -14.63 5.73
CA TYR A 87 3.54 -15.35 5.37
C TYR A 87 4.26 -14.70 4.19
N ALA A 88 3.51 -14.27 3.17
CA ALA A 88 4.04 -13.52 2.04
C ALA A 88 4.69 -12.21 2.52
N ALA A 89 4.06 -11.45 3.43
CA ALA A 89 4.61 -10.24 4.02
C ALA A 89 5.99 -10.47 4.65
N ARG A 90 6.18 -11.57 5.39
CA ARG A 90 7.47 -11.92 6.02
C ARG A 90 8.56 -12.22 4.99
N LEU A 91 8.21 -12.86 3.88
CA LEU A 91 9.14 -13.12 2.77
C LEU A 91 9.50 -11.84 2.02
N ILE A 92 8.49 -11.03 1.69
CA ILE A 92 8.67 -9.74 1.02
C ILE A 92 9.55 -8.79 1.85
N ALA A 93 9.32 -8.71 3.16
CA ALA A 93 10.15 -7.89 4.07
C ALA A 93 11.64 -8.33 4.11
N LYS A 94 11.92 -9.59 3.71
CA LYS A 94 13.28 -10.13 3.57
C LYS A 94 13.83 -10.03 2.13
N GLY A 95 13.10 -9.37 1.22
CA GLY A 95 13.50 -9.15 -0.17
C GLY A 95 13.21 -10.30 -1.14
N TYR A 96 12.42 -11.32 -0.73
CA TYR A 96 11.98 -12.36 -1.63
C TYR A 96 10.79 -11.89 -2.46
N LYS A 97 10.62 -12.48 -3.67
CA LYS A 97 9.42 -12.36 -4.49
C LYS A 97 8.54 -13.59 -4.30
N VAL A 98 7.23 -13.42 -4.29
CA VAL A 98 6.27 -14.53 -4.09
C VAL A 98 5.31 -14.59 -5.28
N ALA A 99 5.32 -15.72 -6.00
CA ALA A 99 4.40 -15.97 -7.10
C ALA A 99 3.17 -16.74 -6.58
N ILE A 100 1.99 -16.17 -6.76
CA ILE A 100 0.72 -16.78 -6.33
C ILE A 100 0.12 -17.55 -7.49
N CYS A 101 0.05 -18.87 -7.33
CA CYS A 101 -0.46 -19.81 -8.32
C CYS A 101 -1.81 -20.36 -7.86
N GLU A 102 -2.89 -20.00 -8.56
CA GLU A 102 -4.26 -20.38 -8.24
C GLU A 102 -4.83 -21.44 -9.19
N GLN A 103 -5.89 -22.09 -8.73
CA GLN A 103 -6.70 -23.01 -9.52
C GLN A 103 -7.62 -22.18 -10.43
N MET A 104 -7.53 -22.39 -11.74
CA MET A 104 -8.26 -21.63 -12.75
C MET A 104 -9.63 -22.24 -13.07
N GLU A 105 -9.98 -23.35 -12.46
CA GLU A 105 -11.25 -24.06 -12.64
C GLU A 105 -11.66 -24.74 -11.33
N ASP A 106 -12.96 -24.97 -11.17
CA ASP A 106 -13.49 -25.67 -9.99
C ASP A 106 -13.00 -27.12 -9.96
N PRO A 107 -12.30 -27.53 -8.88
CA PRO A 107 -11.84 -28.92 -8.73
C PRO A 107 -12.96 -29.96 -8.81
N ALA A 108 -14.19 -29.60 -8.44
CA ALA A 108 -15.35 -30.50 -8.48
C ALA A 108 -15.84 -30.77 -9.92
N LEU A 109 -15.55 -29.85 -10.86
CA LEU A 109 -15.96 -29.92 -12.25
C LEU A 109 -14.82 -30.37 -13.19
N ALA A 110 -13.59 -30.38 -12.72
CA ALA A 110 -12.42 -30.72 -13.51
C ALA A 110 -12.39 -32.21 -13.93
N LYS A 111 -12.27 -32.45 -15.24
CA LYS A 111 -12.07 -33.77 -15.80
C LYS A 111 -10.59 -34.11 -15.85
N GLY A 112 -9.94 -34.27 -14.70
CA GLY A 112 -8.50 -34.63 -14.63
C GLY A 112 -7.74 -33.72 -13.69
N LEU A 113 -6.50 -33.33 -14.09
CA LEU A 113 -5.68 -32.40 -13.30
C LEU A 113 -6.22 -30.97 -13.43
N VAL A 114 -6.55 -30.36 -12.31
CA VAL A 114 -7.01 -28.96 -12.25
C VAL A 114 -5.95 -28.04 -12.85
N LYS A 115 -6.36 -27.20 -13.81
CA LYS A 115 -5.47 -26.19 -14.42
C LYS A 115 -5.12 -25.13 -13.39
N ARG A 116 -3.85 -24.77 -13.32
CA ARG A 116 -3.32 -23.70 -12.45
C ARG A 116 -2.50 -22.72 -13.27
N ASP A 117 -2.54 -21.47 -12.85
CA ASP A 117 -1.73 -20.41 -13.44
C ASP A 117 -1.33 -19.39 -12.38
N ILE A 118 -0.28 -18.63 -12.66
CA ILE A 118 0.10 -17.51 -11.81
C ILE A 118 -0.86 -16.36 -12.05
N ILE A 119 -1.54 -15.96 -11.01
CA ILE A 119 -2.44 -14.82 -11.04
C ILE A 119 -1.71 -13.51 -10.72
N ARG A 120 -0.60 -13.59 -9.96
CA ARG A 120 0.15 -12.44 -9.52
C ARG A 120 1.52 -12.83 -8.97
N VAL A 121 2.52 -11.93 -9.15
CA VAL A 121 3.80 -11.97 -8.45
C VAL A 121 3.86 -10.79 -7.49
N ILE A 122 3.98 -11.06 -6.19
CA ILE A 122 4.13 -10.02 -5.15
C ILE A 122 5.61 -9.74 -4.97
N THR A 123 6.00 -8.47 -5.11
CA THR A 123 7.35 -7.96 -4.89
C THR A 123 7.33 -6.81 -3.90
N PRO A 124 8.46 -6.38 -3.31
CA PRO A 124 8.46 -5.27 -2.35
C PRO A 124 7.77 -3.99 -2.84
N GLY A 125 7.92 -3.64 -4.12
CA GLY A 125 7.32 -2.45 -4.73
C GLY A 125 5.89 -2.64 -5.26
N THR A 126 5.37 -3.87 -5.28
CA THR A 126 4.05 -4.18 -5.85
C THR A 126 3.01 -4.66 -4.85
N VAL A 127 3.27 -4.47 -3.57
CA VAL A 127 2.32 -4.78 -2.49
C VAL A 127 1.12 -3.84 -2.55
N ILE A 128 -0.09 -4.41 -2.43
CA ILE A 128 -1.37 -3.67 -2.36
C ILE A 128 -2.19 -4.02 -1.10
N GLU A 129 -1.85 -5.11 -0.43
CA GLU A 129 -2.52 -5.56 0.79
C GLU A 129 -2.23 -4.61 1.94
N SER A 130 -3.28 -4.05 2.55
CA SER A 130 -3.15 -3.11 3.66
C SER A 130 -2.42 -3.71 4.87
N SER A 131 -2.55 -5.03 5.07
CA SER A 131 -1.84 -5.78 6.13
C SER A 131 -0.31 -5.80 5.96
N MET A 132 0.19 -5.52 4.75
CA MET A 132 1.62 -5.51 4.41
C MET A 132 2.19 -4.11 4.29
N LEU A 133 1.36 -3.06 4.28
CA LEU A 133 1.74 -1.67 4.07
C LEU A 133 1.67 -0.88 5.37
N ALA A 134 2.62 0.03 5.58
CA ALA A 134 2.53 1.02 6.64
C ALA A 134 1.49 2.10 6.28
N ASP A 135 0.67 2.53 7.26
CA ASP A 135 -0.39 3.51 7.02
C ASP A 135 0.14 4.91 6.67
N ASP A 136 1.31 5.26 7.20
CA ASP A 136 1.92 6.58 7.13
C ASP A 136 3.02 6.69 6.07
N LYS A 137 3.19 5.67 5.22
CA LYS A 137 4.22 5.65 4.16
C LYS A 137 3.64 5.17 2.83
N ASN A 138 4.08 5.80 1.74
CA ASN A 138 3.91 5.29 0.40
C ASN A 138 4.85 4.11 0.15
N ASN A 139 4.49 3.25 -0.79
CA ASN A 139 5.29 2.09 -1.20
C ASN A 139 5.72 2.23 -2.65
N TYR A 140 6.73 3.05 -2.89
CA TYR A 140 7.18 3.34 -4.25
C TYR A 140 8.01 2.20 -4.85
N ILE A 141 7.70 1.90 -6.12
CA ILE A 141 8.60 1.25 -7.06
C ILE A 141 9.21 2.33 -7.96
N CYS A 142 10.52 2.22 -8.21
CA CYS A 142 11.25 3.16 -9.04
C CYS A 142 11.76 2.49 -10.32
N SER A 143 11.78 3.20 -11.43
CA SER A 143 12.51 2.78 -12.62
C SER A 143 13.45 3.88 -13.08
N ILE A 144 14.70 3.53 -13.34
CA ILE A 144 15.75 4.44 -13.73
C ILE A 144 16.32 3.99 -15.08
N TYR A 145 16.24 4.85 -16.07
CA TYR A 145 16.88 4.65 -17.35
C TYR A 145 17.98 5.69 -17.57
N THR A 146 19.22 5.23 -17.65
CA THR A 146 20.39 6.09 -17.87
C THR A 146 21.00 5.87 -19.23
N ARG A 147 21.45 6.95 -19.84
CA ARG A 147 22.17 6.91 -21.12
C ARG A 147 23.27 7.97 -21.15
N LYS A 148 24.45 7.58 -21.64
CA LYS A 148 25.54 8.51 -21.87
C LYS A 148 25.41 9.11 -23.28
N VAL A 149 25.23 10.43 -23.36
CA VAL A 149 25.14 11.17 -24.62
C VAL A 149 26.38 12.03 -24.76
N ARG A 150 27.28 11.65 -25.66
CA ARG A 150 28.63 12.23 -25.79
C ARG A 150 29.40 12.04 -24.46
N SER A 151 29.72 13.11 -23.74
CA SER A 151 30.45 13.05 -22.44
C SER A 151 29.54 13.26 -21.22
N ARG A 152 28.24 13.52 -21.41
CA ARG A 152 27.29 13.81 -20.33
C ARG A 152 26.32 12.65 -20.13
N TRP A 153 26.01 12.39 -18.86
CA TRP A 153 24.94 11.48 -18.51
C TRP A 153 23.59 12.17 -18.52
N LYS A 154 22.58 11.46 -19.00
CA LYS A 154 21.17 11.80 -18.84
C LYS A 154 20.45 10.64 -18.16
N ALA A 155 19.46 10.93 -17.33
CA ALA A 155 18.64 9.93 -16.68
C ALA A 155 17.16 10.33 -16.72
N GLY A 156 16.30 9.39 -17.12
CA GLY A 156 14.87 9.45 -16.84
C GLY A 156 14.59 8.61 -15.61
N ILE A 157 13.84 9.16 -14.65
CA ILE A 157 13.46 8.49 -13.41
C ILE A 157 11.97 8.59 -13.24
N CYS A 158 11.34 7.50 -12.82
CA CYS A 158 9.94 7.51 -12.43
C CYS A 158 9.74 6.69 -11.15
N PHE A 159 8.74 7.11 -10.39
CA PHE A 159 8.28 6.47 -9.17
C PHE A 159 6.78 6.22 -9.28
N ALA A 160 6.31 5.07 -8.82
CA ALA A 160 4.89 4.78 -8.75
C ALA A 160 4.57 4.05 -7.45
N ASP A 161 3.49 4.44 -6.80
CA ASP A 161 2.88 3.67 -5.71
C ASP A 161 1.61 3.00 -6.23
N ILE A 162 1.68 1.68 -6.41
CA ILE A 162 0.56 0.92 -6.94
C ILE A 162 -0.61 0.90 -5.94
N SER A 163 -0.33 0.99 -4.65
CA SER A 163 -1.36 0.97 -3.61
C SER A 163 -2.22 2.24 -3.59
N THR A 164 -1.68 3.39 -4.03
CA THR A 164 -2.39 4.68 -4.10
C THR A 164 -2.71 5.12 -5.53
N GLY A 165 -1.96 4.62 -6.52
CA GLY A 165 -2.06 5.01 -7.93
C GLY A 165 -1.33 6.30 -8.27
N GLU A 166 -0.51 6.82 -7.35
CA GLU A 166 0.35 7.97 -7.59
C GLU A 166 1.54 7.60 -8.47
N ALA A 167 1.90 8.50 -9.38
CA ALA A 167 3.09 8.37 -10.19
C ALA A 167 3.78 9.71 -10.40
N TYR A 168 5.09 9.71 -10.25
CA TYR A 168 5.97 10.88 -10.38
C TYR A 168 7.07 10.59 -11.38
N ALA A 169 7.51 11.61 -12.12
CA ALA A 169 8.58 11.44 -13.08
C ALA A 169 9.43 12.70 -13.19
N THR A 170 10.73 12.51 -13.41
CA THR A 170 11.67 13.61 -13.64
C THR A 170 12.79 13.22 -14.58
N GLU A 171 13.31 14.18 -15.33
CA GLU A 171 14.50 14.02 -16.16
C GLU A 171 15.69 14.77 -15.56
N LEU A 172 16.77 14.06 -15.32
CA LEU A 172 17.99 14.63 -14.79
C LEU A 172 19.01 14.82 -15.91
N THR A 173 19.61 16.01 -15.91
CA THR A 173 20.80 16.35 -16.74
C THR A 173 21.82 17.01 -15.83
N ALA A 174 22.81 16.26 -15.38
CA ALA A 174 23.80 16.75 -14.44
C ALA A 174 25.23 16.33 -14.85
N GLU A 175 26.20 17.13 -14.48
CA GLU A 175 27.62 16.76 -14.67
C GLU A 175 28.01 15.60 -13.76
N LYS A 176 27.52 15.61 -12.52
CA LYS A 176 27.63 14.52 -11.56
C LYS A 176 26.29 13.83 -11.40
N MET A 177 26.03 12.81 -12.21
CA MET A 177 24.75 12.11 -12.27
C MET A 177 24.48 11.29 -11.00
N GLY A 178 25.48 10.64 -10.42
CA GLY A 178 25.32 9.80 -9.24
C GLY A 178 24.64 10.51 -8.09
N PRO A 179 25.17 11.64 -7.60
CA PRO A 179 24.52 12.42 -6.52
C PRO A 179 23.12 12.92 -6.84
N ALA A 180 22.82 13.26 -8.09
CA ALA A 180 21.50 13.70 -8.49
C ALA A 180 20.46 12.55 -8.38
N ILE A 181 20.81 11.37 -8.90
CA ILE A 181 19.97 10.16 -8.75
C ILE A 181 19.78 9.80 -7.27
N ILE A 182 20.83 9.86 -6.45
CA ILE A 182 20.77 9.56 -5.02
C ILE A 182 19.79 10.51 -4.31
N THR A 183 19.79 11.79 -4.67
CA THR A 183 18.85 12.77 -4.10
C THR A 183 17.39 12.37 -4.37
N GLU A 184 17.07 11.94 -5.60
CA GLU A 184 15.72 11.47 -5.95
C GLU A 184 15.35 10.17 -5.23
N LEU A 185 16.28 9.21 -5.15
CA LEU A 185 16.05 7.98 -4.38
C LEU A 185 15.77 8.25 -2.90
N CYS A 186 16.42 9.26 -2.31
CA CYS A 186 16.17 9.67 -0.92
C CYS A 186 14.83 10.38 -0.75
N ARG A 187 14.36 11.08 -1.77
CA ARG A 187 13.07 11.79 -1.75
C ARG A 187 11.90 10.83 -1.66
N TYR A 188 11.94 9.73 -2.42
CA TYR A 188 10.84 8.77 -2.51
C TYR A 188 11.06 7.47 -1.73
N MET A 189 12.30 7.15 -1.34
CA MET A 189 12.63 5.95 -0.57
C MET A 189 12.00 4.66 -1.14
N PRO A 190 12.22 4.33 -2.43
CA PRO A 190 11.52 3.20 -3.06
C PRO A 190 11.87 1.86 -2.41
N SER A 191 10.89 0.96 -2.34
CA SER A 191 11.06 -0.42 -1.87
C SER A 191 11.63 -1.34 -2.95
N GLU A 192 11.55 -0.93 -4.22
CA GLU A 192 12.04 -1.67 -5.37
C GLU A 192 12.53 -0.72 -6.45
N ILE A 193 13.65 -1.07 -7.11
CA ILE A 193 14.31 -0.23 -8.10
C ILE A 193 14.64 -1.05 -9.34
N LEU A 194 14.05 -0.67 -10.48
CA LEU A 194 14.37 -1.23 -11.80
C LEU A 194 15.49 -0.40 -12.43
N ILE A 195 16.53 -1.04 -12.92
CA ILE A 195 17.68 -0.36 -13.50
C ILE A 195 18.05 -0.96 -14.86
N ASN A 196 18.57 -0.12 -15.77
CA ASN A 196 19.20 -0.60 -17.00
C ASN A 196 20.69 -0.89 -16.77
N PRO A 197 21.35 -1.70 -17.64
CA PRO A 197 22.76 -2.06 -17.47
C PRO A 197 23.71 -0.87 -17.38
N ALA A 198 23.45 0.23 -18.09
CA ALA A 198 24.32 1.41 -18.07
C ALA A 198 24.40 2.09 -16.71
N LEU A 199 23.40 1.91 -15.81
CA LEU A 199 23.46 2.46 -14.45
C LEU A 199 24.55 1.81 -13.59
N LEU A 200 24.93 0.56 -13.88
CA LEU A 200 26.00 -0.15 -13.15
C LEU A 200 27.36 0.55 -13.26
N ASP A 201 27.56 1.40 -14.26
CA ASP A 201 28.76 2.23 -14.41
C ASP A 201 28.82 3.37 -13.36
N LEU A 202 27.65 3.76 -12.83
CA LEU A 202 27.52 4.77 -11.78
C LEU A 202 27.67 4.13 -10.40
N LYS A 203 28.90 3.77 -10.04
CA LYS A 203 29.20 3.02 -8.80
C LYS A 203 28.75 3.73 -7.52
N GLU A 204 28.67 5.05 -7.53
CA GLU A 204 28.15 5.84 -6.40
C GLU A 204 26.69 5.45 -6.09
N VAL A 205 25.85 5.34 -7.13
CA VAL A 205 24.43 4.97 -6.97
C VAL A 205 24.29 3.53 -6.49
N THR A 206 24.98 2.59 -7.13
CA THR A 206 24.92 1.17 -6.75
C THR A 206 25.43 0.91 -5.34
N ASN A 207 26.47 1.61 -4.92
CA ASN A 207 26.99 1.55 -3.56
C ASN A 207 25.99 2.15 -2.56
N TYR A 208 25.42 3.31 -2.88
CA TYR A 208 24.43 3.94 -2.02
C TYR A 208 23.21 3.03 -1.81
N VAL A 209 22.65 2.49 -2.87
CA VAL A 209 21.50 1.59 -2.80
C VAL A 209 21.81 0.37 -1.92
N ARG A 210 22.97 -0.26 -2.13
CA ARG A 210 23.37 -1.45 -1.36
C ARG A 210 23.60 -1.18 0.13
N GLN A 211 24.13 0.00 0.48
CA GLN A 211 24.56 0.29 1.85
C GLN A 211 23.48 1.01 2.67
N HIS A 212 22.65 1.82 2.03
CA HIS A 212 21.74 2.75 2.73
C HIS A 212 20.26 2.45 2.50
N THR A 213 19.93 1.56 1.55
CA THR A 213 18.54 1.18 1.30
C THR A 213 18.32 -0.31 1.53
N HIS A 214 17.06 -0.70 1.73
CA HIS A 214 16.62 -2.10 1.72
C HIS A 214 15.86 -2.43 0.44
N ALA A 215 15.96 -1.56 -0.58
CA ALA A 215 15.26 -1.73 -1.84
C ALA A 215 15.74 -2.98 -2.60
N LEU A 216 14.80 -3.74 -3.12
CA LEU A 216 15.11 -4.79 -4.08
C LEU A 216 15.54 -4.15 -5.40
N VAL A 217 16.72 -4.53 -5.91
CA VAL A 217 17.21 -4.03 -7.20
C VAL A 217 17.01 -5.07 -8.27
N GLU A 218 16.32 -4.69 -9.34
CA GLU A 218 16.03 -5.53 -10.49
C GLU A 218 16.75 -4.98 -11.73
N LEU A 219 17.68 -5.75 -12.26
CA LEU A 219 18.36 -5.43 -13.51
C LEU A 219 17.48 -5.85 -14.68
N ARG A 220 17.03 -4.86 -15.46
CA ARG A 220 16.22 -5.10 -16.67
C ARG A 220 17.10 -5.04 -17.90
N GLU A 221 16.88 -5.97 -18.83
CA GLU A 221 17.60 -6.01 -20.10
C GLU A 221 17.33 -4.76 -20.96
N ASP A 222 18.29 -4.38 -21.79
CA ASP A 222 18.15 -3.24 -22.70
C ASP A 222 16.96 -3.38 -23.67
N ALA A 223 16.50 -4.60 -23.92
CA ALA A 223 15.31 -4.89 -24.71
C ALA A 223 14.04 -4.25 -24.12
N CYS A 224 13.94 -4.12 -22.79
CA CYS A 224 12.81 -3.51 -22.10
C CYS A 224 12.75 -1.98 -22.29
N TYR A 225 13.87 -1.36 -22.70
CA TYR A 225 13.99 0.08 -22.92
C TYR A 225 14.02 0.46 -24.39
N GLN A 226 13.62 -0.44 -25.31
CA GLN A 226 13.52 -0.11 -26.72
C GLN A 226 12.36 0.83 -27.00
N GLN A 227 12.52 1.71 -27.98
CA GLN A 227 11.52 2.71 -28.34
C GLN A 227 10.14 2.11 -28.60
N ARG A 228 10.08 1.00 -29.35
CA ARG A 228 8.82 0.31 -29.66
C ARG A 228 8.13 -0.21 -28.41
N VAL A 229 8.87 -0.85 -27.51
CA VAL A 229 8.33 -1.40 -26.25
C VAL A 229 7.79 -0.27 -25.38
N MET A 230 8.53 0.82 -25.28
CA MET A 230 8.11 2.02 -24.58
C MET A 230 6.83 2.62 -25.20
N GLU A 231 6.79 2.83 -26.52
CA GLU A 231 5.63 3.42 -27.19
C GLU A 231 4.38 2.54 -27.04
N ASP A 232 4.52 1.22 -27.18
CA ASP A 232 3.42 0.26 -26.99
C ASP A 232 2.88 0.34 -25.55
N ALA A 233 3.75 0.31 -24.55
CA ALA A 233 3.37 0.38 -23.14
C ALA A 233 2.70 1.71 -22.77
N MET A 234 3.28 2.84 -23.20
CA MET A 234 2.74 4.18 -22.95
C MET A 234 1.39 4.40 -23.65
N THR A 235 1.25 3.90 -24.87
CA THR A 235 -0.02 4.02 -25.61
C THR A 235 -1.12 3.15 -25.00
N ALA A 236 -0.78 1.96 -24.58
CA ALA A 236 -1.74 1.07 -23.88
C ALA A 236 -2.25 1.70 -22.58
N GLN A 237 -1.38 2.36 -21.80
CA GLN A 237 -1.72 2.93 -20.51
C GLN A 237 -2.45 4.28 -20.59
N PHE A 238 -1.97 5.21 -21.44
CA PHE A 238 -2.41 6.61 -21.46
C PHE A 238 -3.07 7.03 -22.78
N GLY A 239 -3.20 6.10 -23.74
CA GLY A 239 -3.74 6.39 -25.06
C GLY A 239 -2.71 6.97 -26.05
N ALA A 240 -3.12 7.21 -27.28
CA ALA A 240 -2.23 7.65 -28.36
C ALA A 240 -1.59 9.04 -28.12
N ASP A 241 -2.25 9.91 -27.33
CA ASP A 241 -1.76 11.25 -27.00
C ASP A 241 -0.99 11.33 -25.67
N TRP A 242 -0.43 10.22 -25.22
CA TRP A 242 0.23 10.11 -23.92
C TRP A 242 1.33 11.15 -23.68
N ARG A 243 2.01 11.64 -24.75
CA ARG A 243 3.06 12.66 -24.60
C ARG A 243 2.51 13.98 -24.03
N ASN A 244 1.39 14.43 -24.56
CA ASN A 244 0.72 15.64 -24.09
C ASN A 244 0.04 15.38 -22.72
N THR A 245 -0.60 14.24 -22.57
CA THR A 245 -1.30 13.86 -21.34
C THR A 245 -0.34 13.79 -20.15
N CYS A 246 0.86 13.22 -20.32
CA CYS A 246 1.87 13.11 -19.27
C CYS A 246 2.84 14.30 -19.22
N GLY A 247 2.81 15.23 -20.18
CA GLY A 247 3.71 16.37 -20.25
C GLY A 247 5.18 16.00 -20.48
N PHE A 248 5.45 14.89 -21.18
CA PHE A 248 6.82 14.42 -21.42
C PHE A 248 7.47 15.08 -22.63
N ALA A 249 8.76 15.44 -22.49
CA ALA A 249 9.54 16.00 -23.59
C ALA A 249 9.68 14.99 -24.74
N GLN A 250 9.73 15.51 -25.99
CA GLN A 250 9.77 14.68 -27.21
C GLN A 250 10.98 13.76 -27.24
N ASP A 251 12.16 14.23 -26.83
CA ASP A 251 13.42 13.50 -26.80
C ASP A 251 13.86 13.10 -25.38
N GLY A 252 12.90 13.08 -24.44
CA GLY A 252 13.14 12.78 -23.03
C GLY A 252 13.42 11.30 -22.78
N LEU A 253 14.11 11.01 -21.68
CA LEU A 253 14.40 9.63 -21.24
C LEU A 253 13.35 9.08 -20.25
N VAL A 254 12.53 9.93 -19.67
CA VAL A 254 11.44 9.54 -18.76
C VAL A 254 10.51 8.50 -19.38
N PRO A 255 10.03 8.65 -20.65
CA PRO A 255 9.16 7.65 -21.26
C PRO A 255 9.75 6.24 -21.29
N TYR A 256 11.06 6.11 -21.48
CA TYR A 256 11.75 4.81 -21.48
C TYR A 256 11.75 4.18 -20.08
N ALA A 257 12.05 4.97 -19.05
CA ALA A 257 11.99 4.49 -17.66
C ALA A 257 10.56 4.07 -17.29
N PHE A 258 9.56 4.89 -17.67
CA PHE A 258 8.17 4.63 -17.35
C PHE A 258 7.59 3.44 -18.13
N GLY A 259 7.93 3.32 -19.41
CA GLY A 259 7.55 2.17 -20.24
C GLY A 259 8.09 0.85 -19.71
N ALA A 260 9.36 0.83 -19.24
CA ALA A 260 9.94 -0.34 -18.59
C ALA A 260 9.24 -0.67 -17.24
N LEU A 261 8.85 0.36 -16.46
CA LEU A 261 8.05 0.18 -15.26
C LEU A 261 6.69 -0.45 -15.56
N LEU A 262 5.96 0.09 -16.54
CA LEU A 262 4.67 -0.46 -16.97
C LEU A 262 4.80 -1.91 -17.43
N GLY A 263 5.83 -2.22 -18.25
CA GLY A 263 6.11 -3.60 -18.67
C GLY A 263 6.31 -4.54 -17.49
N TYR A 264 7.11 -4.12 -16.49
CA TYR A 264 7.34 -4.91 -15.28
C TYR A 264 6.07 -5.11 -14.45
N LEU A 265 5.24 -4.06 -14.34
CA LEU A 265 3.96 -4.15 -13.66
C LEU A 265 3.00 -5.11 -14.38
N HIS A 266 2.97 -5.12 -15.72
CA HIS A 266 2.19 -6.10 -16.49
C HIS A 266 2.68 -7.53 -16.28
N GLU A 267 4.00 -7.74 -16.24
CA GLU A 267 4.58 -9.06 -15.96
C GLU A 267 4.19 -9.58 -14.57
N THR A 268 4.16 -8.70 -13.56
CA THR A 268 3.98 -9.09 -12.16
C THR A 268 2.52 -9.07 -11.70
N GLN A 269 1.70 -8.13 -12.18
CA GLN A 269 0.36 -7.90 -11.65
C GLN A 269 -0.76 -8.45 -12.52
N LYS A 270 -0.54 -8.68 -13.81
CA LYS A 270 -1.52 -9.14 -14.83
C LYS A 270 -2.81 -8.29 -14.92
N HIS A 271 -3.28 -7.70 -13.82
CA HIS A 271 -4.48 -6.85 -13.72
C HIS A 271 -4.23 -5.63 -12.84
N GLY A 272 -5.07 -4.58 -12.94
CA GLY A 272 -5.08 -3.46 -11.98
C GLY A 272 -4.09 -2.32 -12.25
N ILE A 273 -3.31 -2.36 -13.34
CA ILE A 273 -2.37 -1.30 -13.72
C ILE A 273 -3.12 -0.04 -14.19
N ASP A 274 -4.37 -0.19 -14.59
CA ASP A 274 -5.27 0.89 -15.03
C ASP A 274 -5.45 2.01 -14.00
N ARG A 275 -4.94 1.82 -12.77
CA ARG A 275 -5.01 2.81 -11.70
C ARG A 275 -4.10 4.01 -11.92
N ILE A 276 -2.94 3.84 -12.54
CA ILE A 276 -2.04 4.94 -12.86
C ILE A 276 -2.63 5.72 -14.03
N LYS A 277 -3.50 6.69 -13.74
CA LYS A 277 -4.20 7.48 -14.77
C LYS A 277 -3.48 8.76 -15.16
N SER A 278 -2.55 9.23 -14.32
CA SER A 278 -1.76 10.43 -14.56
C SER A 278 -0.36 10.29 -13.97
N VAL A 279 0.55 11.06 -14.50
CA VAL A 279 1.93 11.15 -14.00
C VAL A 279 2.23 12.61 -13.71
N GLN A 280 2.71 12.89 -12.52
CA GLN A 280 3.18 14.22 -12.17
C GLN A 280 4.63 14.35 -12.64
N ASN A 281 4.81 15.08 -13.74
CA ASN A 281 6.14 15.41 -14.24
C ASN A 281 6.63 16.66 -13.52
N TYR A 282 7.72 16.55 -12.75
CA TYR A 282 8.26 17.64 -11.95
C TYR A 282 9.71 17.97 -12.36
N ALA A 283 10.07 19.24 -12.22
CA ALA A 283 11.45 19.68 -12.35
C ALA A 283 12.14 19.60 -10.98
N ASP A 284 13.41 19.20 -10.93
CA ASP A 284 14.22 19.17 -9.70
C ASP A 284 14.23 20.52 -8.95
N ALA A 285 14.11 21.63 -9.69
CA ALA A 285 14.07 22.98 -9.13
C ALA A 285 12.76 23.35 -8.40
N GLN A 286 11.72 22.51 -8.39
CA GLN A 286 10.47 22.83 -7.69
C GLN A 286 10.53 22.59 -6.18
N TYR A 287 11.50 21.81 -5.72
CA TYR A 287 11.64 21.43 -4.32
C TYR A 287 13.03 21.76 -3.79
N MET A 288 13.06 22.10 -2.50
CA MET A 288 14.30 22.30 -1.77
C MET A 288 15.17 21.03 -1.80
N ARG A 289 16.43 21.19 -2.09
CA ARG A 289 17.39 20.09 -2.11
C ARG A 289 17.82 19.71 -0.71
N LEU A 290 17.51 18.50 -0.32
CA LEU A 290 17.88 17.89 0.96
C LEU A 290 18.67 16.61 0.72
N SER A 291 19.97 16.63 1.05
CA SER A 291 20.79 15.44 0.96
C SER A 291 20.35 14.36 1.96
N PRO A 292 20.70 13.06 1.74
CA PRO A 292 20.45 12.00 2.72
C PRO A 292 20.98 12.34 4.11
N VAL A 293 22.19 12.91 4.14
CA VAL A 293 22.87 13.32 5.38
C VAL A 293 22.06 14.42 6.08
N THR A 294 21.58 15.41 5.33
CA THR A 294 20.74 16.49 5.88
C THR A 294 19.44 15.96 6.46
N ARG A 295 18.74 15.08 5.75
CA ARG A 295 17.49 14.44 6.22
C ARG A 295 17.70 13.71 7.54
N ALA A 296 18.77 12.91 7.61
CA ALA A 296 19.14 12.15 8.80
C ALA A 296 19.53 13.08 9.96
N ASN A 297 20.40 14.07 9.71
CA ASN A 297 20.87 15.01 10.72
C ASN A 297 19.75 15.88 11.33
N LEU A 298 18.75 16.22 10.53
CA LEU A 298 17.57 16.99 10.99
C LEU A 298 16.49 16.09 11.60
N GLU A 299 16.64 14.77 11.50
CA GLU A 299 15.65 13.80 12.01
C GLU A 299 14.22 14.16 11.55
N LEU A 300 14.05 14.32 10.22
CA LEU A 300 12.79 14.81 9.66
C LEU A 300 11.64 13.84 9.88
N THR A 301 11.83 12.58 9.53
CA THR A 301 10.78 11.55 9.55
C THR A 301 11.13 10.32 10.40
N GLU A 302 12.42 10.09 10.65
CA GLU A 302 12.93 8.99 11.47
C GLU A 302 14.13 9.47 12.28
N THR A 303 14.29 8.97 13.53
CA THR A 303 15.43 9.29 14.37
C THR A 303 16.68 8.59 13.87
N MET A 304 17.86 9.20 14.04
CA MET A 304 19.16 8.59 13.68
C MET A 304 19.42 7.30 14.45
N ARG A 305 19.00 7.23 15.72
CA ARG A 305 19.12 6.05 16.57
C ARG A 305 17.74 5.42 16.74
N GLY A 306 17.58 4.18 16.28
CA GLY A 306 16.35 3.41 16.46
C GLY A 306 15.32 3.55 15.33
N ARG A 307 15.48 4.50 14.38
CA ARG A 307 14.55 4.73 13.26
C ARG A 307 13.09 4.86 13.70
N GLU A 308 12.90 5.56 14.82
CA GLU A 308 11.58 5.79 15.41
C GLU A 308 10.97 7.10 14.90
N LYS A 309 9.64 7.16 14.82
CA LYS A 309 8.90 8.40 14.50
C LYS A 309 8.98 9.41 15.65
N ARG A 310 8.88 8.95 16.90
CA ARG A 310 8.91 9.81 18.08
C ARG A 310 10.26 10.50 18.21
N GLY A 311 10.24 11.82 18.34
CA GLY A 311 11.47 12.63 18.42
C GLY A 311 11.89 13.20 17.05
N THR A 312 11.02 13.16 16.05
CA THR A 312 11.23 13.73 14.71
C THR A 312 10.36 14.95 14.46
N LEU A 313 10.64 15.71 13.39
CA LEU A 313 9.76 16.82 12.97
C LEU A 313 8.37 16.30 12.60
N LEU A 314 8.30 15.17 11.88
CA LEU A 314 7.03 14.50 11.54
C LEU A 314 6.19 14.22 12.79
N TRP A 315 6.80 13.72 13.86
CA TRP A 315 6.07 13.43 15.10
C TRP A 315 5.45 14.68 15.73
N VAL A 316 6.13 15.82 15.66
CA VAL A 316 5.61 17.10 16.20
C VAL A 316 4.42 17.59 15.40
N LEU A 317 4.52 17.56 14.07
CA LEU A 317 3.54 18.13 13.16
C LEU A 317 2.35 17.21 12.86
N ASP A 318 2.47 15.89 13.12
CA ASP A 318 1.43 14.93 12.79
C ASP A 318 0.27 14.95 13.80
N LYS A 319 -0.77 15.67 13.41
CA LYS A 319 -2.10 15.72 14.04
C LYS A 319 -3.17 15.32 13.04
N THR A 320 -2.76 14.61 11.97
CA THR A 320 -3.67 14.13 10.93
C THR A 320 -4.58 13.02 11.43
N GLU A 321 -5.78 12.94 10.88
CA GLU A 321 -6.79 11.94 11.25
C GLU A 321 -6.82 10.76 10.25
N THR A 322 -6.45 11.01 8.97
CA THR A 322 -6.53 10.01 7.91
C THR A 322 -5.15 9.42 7.57
N SER A 323 -5.12 8.17 7.09
CA SER A 323 -3.87 7.56 6.58
C SER A 323 -3.34 8.30 5.34
N MET A 324 -4.25 8.82 4.49
CA MET A 324 -3.92 9.65 3.33
C MET A 324 -3.23 10.94 3.76
N GLY A 325 -3.76 11.63 4.78
CA GLY A 325 -3.14 12.84 5.36
C GLY A 325 -1.77 12.55 5.95
N LYS A 326 -1.57 11.42 6.63
CA LYS A 326 -0.24 11.03 7.16
C LYS A 326 0.79 10.87 6.05
N ARG A 327 0.43 10.20 4.95
CA ARG A 327 1.31 10.05 3.78
C ARG A 327 1.62 11.41 3.14
N GLN A 328 0.60 12.24 2.96
CA GLN A 328 0.75 13.57 2.38
C GLN A 328 1.61 14.49 3.25
N LEU A 329 1.44 14.47 4.58
CA LEU A 329 2.27 15.22 5.52
C LEU A 329 3.75 14.81 5.43
N ARG A 330 4.01 13.50 5.39
CA ARG A 330 5.37 12.98 5.19
C ARG A 330 5.97 13.49 3.87
N ALA A 331 5.21 13.39 2.78
CA ALA A 331 5.64 13.87 1.47
C ALA A 331 5.98 15.38 1.49
N TRP A 332 5.18 16.20 2.15
CA TRP A 332 5.45 17.65 2.26
C TRP A 332 6.71 17.95 3.07
N ILE A 333 6.96 17.22 4.16
CA ILE A 333 8.20 17.37 4.96
C ILE A 333 9.43 16.95 4.14
N GLU A 334 9.32 15.91 3.34
CA GLU A 334 10.42 15.40 2.51
C GLU A 334 10.63 16.21 1.23
N GLN A 335 9.65 17.04 0.83
CA GLN A 335 9.64 17.85 -0.39
C GLN A 335 9.23 19.30 -0.10
N PRO A 336 10.03 20.08 0.66
CA PRO A 336 9.72 21.50 0.90
C PRO A 336 9.73 22.28 -0.41
N LEU A 337 8.83 23.23 -0.54
CA LEU A 337 8.66 24.04 -1.75
C LEU A 337 9.71 25.14 -1.84
N VAL A 338 9.98 25.60 -3.07
CA VAL A 338 10.81 26.80 -3.36
C VAL A 338 10.03 27.92 -4.05
N ASP A 339 8.72 27.75 -4.26
CA ASP A 339 7.83 28.77 -4.79
C ASP A 339 7.13 29.51 -3.64
N SER A 340 7.52 30.74 -3.41
CA SER A 340 6.96 31.60 -2.34
C SER A 340 5.45 31.78 -2.47
N SER A 341 4.90 31.81 -3.67
CA SER A 341 3.46 31.97 -3.90
C SER A 341 2.68 30.74 -3.40
N VAL A 342 3.15 29.53 -3.73
CA VAL A 342 2.50 28.27 -3.29
C VAL A 342 2.66 28.08 -1.78
N ILE A 343 3.82 28.45 -1.22
CA ILE A 343 4.07 28.42 0.22
C ILE A 343 3.07 29.32 0.94
N ASN A 344 2.91 30.58 0.48
CA ASN A 344 1.99 31.51 1.10
C ASN A 344 0.52 31.05 0.98
N GLN A 345 0.11 30.43 -0.10
CA GLN A 345 -1.23 29.83 -0.21
C GLN A 345 -1.49 28.79 0.88
N ARG A 346 -0.49 27.95 1.21
CA ARG A 346 -0.59 27.00 2.32
C ARG A 346 -0.64 27.72 3.67
N LEU A 347 0.23 28.70 3.89
CA LEU A 347 0.27 29.49 5.12
C LEU A 347 -1.06 30.24 5.37
N ASP A 348 -1.66 30.79 4.32
CA ASP A 348 -2.97 31.47 4.43
C ASP A 348 -4.09 30.49 4.77
N ALA A 349 -4.05 29.28 4.20
CA ALA A 349 -5.00 28.23 4.52
C ALA A 349 -4.86 27.75 5.98
N VAL A 350 -3.62 27.59 6.44
CA VAL A 350 -3.32 27.24 7.84
C VAL A 350 -3.79 28.34 8.78
N GLU A 351 -3.57 29.63 8.44
CA GLU A 351 -4.02 30.76 9.24
C GLU A 351 -5.55 30.84 9.36
N ALA A 352 -6.27 30.58 8.27
CA ALA A 352 -7.73 30.51 8.28
C ALA A 352 -8.25 29.43 9.24
N LEU A 353 -7.64 28.22 9.20
CA LEU A 353 -7.99 27.14 10.11
C LEU A 353 -7.50 27.36 11.54
N TYR A 354 -6.35 28.05 11.72
CA TYR A 354 -5.83 28.43 13.03
C TYR A 354 -6.81 29.36 13.76
N ASN A 355 -7.35 30.38 13.07
CA ASN A 355 -8.29 31.33 13.63
C ASN A 355 -9.72 30.76 13.81
N ALA A 356 -10.10 29.74 13.03
CA ALA A 356 -11.42 29.12 13.05
C ALA A 356 -11.46 27.84 13.93
N ASN A 357 -11.29 28.01 15.25
CA ASN A 357 -11.14 26.87 16.18
C ASN A 357 -12.27 25.83 16.09
N VAL A 358 -13.53 26.28 16.00
CA VAL A 358 -14.70 25.37 15.91
C VAL A 358 -14.67 24.62 14.59
N THR A 359 -14.54 25.35 13.46
CA THR A 359 -14.48 24.73 12.13
C THR A 359 -13.32 23.72 12.01
N ARG A 360 -12.16 24.03 12.59
CA ARG A 360 -11.01 23.09 12.62
C ARG A 360 -11.33 21.83 13.42
N ALA A 361 -11.93 21.97 14.60
CA ALA A 361 -12.30 20.84 15.44
C ALA A 361 -13.34 19.95 14.74
N ASP A 362 -14.40 20.55 14.18
CA ASP A 362 -15.44 19.83 13.44
C ASP A 362 -14.89 19.15 12.16
N LEU A 363 -13.93 19.82 11.47
CA LEU A 363 -13.27 19.25 10.30
C LEU A 363 -12.44 18.02 10.68
N LYS A 364 -11.68 18.09 11.76
CA LYS A 364 -10.91 16.94 12.27
C LYS A 364 -11.82 15.80 12.69
N GLU A 365 -12.93 16.08 13.36
CA GLU A 365 -13.94 15.08 13.72
C GLU A 365 -14.49 14.40 12.46
N ALA A 366 -14.90 15.16 11.45
CA ALA A 366 -15.40 14.60 10.19
C ALA A 366 -14.33 13.74 9.48
N LEU A 367 -13.07 14.18 9.46
CA LEU A 367 -11.95 13.46 8.87
C LEU A 367 -11.63 12.15 9.60
N SER A 368 -11.85 12.07 10.91
CA SER A 368 -11.60 10.86 11.70
C SER A 368 -12.47 9.66 11.27
N HIS A 369 -13.58 9.94 10.59
CA HIS A 369 -14.49 8.93 10.03
C HIS A 369 -14.18 8.58 8.55
N VAL A 370 -13.17 9.20 7.96
CA VAL A 370 -12.77 8.96 6.57
C VAL A 370 -11.72 7.85 6.53
N TYR A 371 -12.08 6.72 5.94
CA TYR A 371 -11.16 5.60 5.72
C TYR A 371 -10.14 5.92 4.61
N ASP A 372 -9.16 5.04 4.44
CA ASP A 372 -8.15 5.14 3.38
C ASP A 372 -8.75 4.80 2.00
N ILE A 373 -9.46 5.77 1.42
CA ILE A 373 -10.12 5.59 0.13
C ILE A 373 -9.15 5.41 -1.04
N GLU A 374 -7.90 5.82 -0.91
CA GLU A 374 -6.87 5.53 -1.91
C GLU A 374 -6.61 4.02 -1.98
N ARG A 375 -6.27 3.39 -0.87
CA ARG A 375 -5.97 1.96 -0.81
C ARG A 375 -7.21 1.08 -0.99
N LEU A 376 -8.36 1.50 -0.47
CA LEU A 376 -9.64 0.81 -0.69
C LEU A 376 -9.98 0.74 -2.18
N THR A 377 -9.84 1.86 -2.89
CA THR A 377 -10.11 1.90 -4.34
C THR A 377 -9.18 0.99 -5.12
N THR A 378 -7.92 0.84 -4.70
CA THR A 378 -7.00 -0.13 -5.31
C THR A 378 -7.53 -1.56 -5.18
N ARG A 379 -7.90 -1.96 -3.98
CA ARG A 379 -8.41 -3.33 -3.75
C ARG A 379 -9.70 -3.61 -4.52
N ILE A 380 -10.53 -2.58 -4.69
CA ILE A 380 -11.73 -2.66 -5.53
C ILE A 380 -11.35 -2.93 -6.99
N LEU A 381 -10.40 -2.18 -7.55
CA LEU A 381 -9.92 -2.36 -8.93
C LEU A 381 -9.28 -3.73 -9.18
N TYR A 382 -8.55 -4.25 -8.18
CA TYR A 382 -7.96 -5.60 -8.27
C TYR A 382 -9.00 -6.72 -8.03
N GLY A 383 -10.25 -6.39 -7.75
CA GLY A 383 -11.27 -7.38 -7.42
C GLY A 383 -11.01 -8.13 -6.11
N SER A 384 -10.08 -7.64 -5.28
CA SER A 384 -9.68 -8.25 -4.01
C SER A 384 -10.37 -7.64 -2.79
N ALA A 385 -11.17 -6.58 -3.00
CA ALA A 385 -11.91 -5.93 -1.94
C ALA A 385 -12.98 -6.85 -1.34
N THR A 386 -13.11 -6.82 -0.03
CA THR A 386 -14.14 -7.52 0.71
C THR A 386 -15.44 -6.69 0.78
N PRO A 387 -16.61 -7.30 1.03
CA PRO A 387 -17.84 -6.54 1.23
C PRO A 387 -17.75 -5.49 2.34
N LYS A 388 -17.00 -5.76 3.42
CA LYS A 388 -16.74 -4.79 4.51
C LYS A 388 -15.94 -3.58 4.03
N GLU A 389 -14.97 -3.78 3.17
CA GLU A 389 -14.15 -2.69 2.63
C GLU A 389 -14.95 -1.81 1.65
N VAL A 390 -15.81 -2.40 0.84
CA VAL A 390 -16.73 -1.63 0.00
C VAL A 390 -17.72 -0.84 0.86
N LYS A 391 -18.22 -1.43 1.96
CA LYS A 391 -19.06 -0.72 2.91
C LYS A 391 -18.34 0.44 3.57
N ALA A 392 -17.05 0.27 3.96
CA ALA A 392 -16.22 1.34 4.53
C ALA A 392 -16.03 2.52 3.56
N LEU A 393 -15.96 2.27 2.23
CA LEU A 393 -16.02 3.34 1.24
C LEU A 393 -17.37 4.09 1.30
N GLY A 394 -18.49 3.37 1.40
CA GLY A 394 -19.81 3.98 1.58
C GLY A 394 -19.89 4.81 2.86
N ASP A 395 -19.40 4.29 3.97
CA ASP A 395 -19.39 5.00 5.27
C ASP A 395 -18.54 6.28 5.20
N THR A 396 -17.43 6.27 4.46
CA THR A 396 -16.65 7.49 4.15
C THR A 396 -17.50 8.52 3.42
N CYS A 397 -18.25 8.11 2.39
CA CYS A 397 -19.07 9.02 1.60
C CYS A 397 -20.14 9.77 2.44
N VAL A 398 -20.55 9.23 3.59
CA VAL A 398 -21.46 9.92 4.51
C VAL A 398 -20.86 11.23 5.05
N TYR A 399 -19.55 11.27 5.26
CA TYR A 399 -18.87 12.42 5.87
C TYR A 399 -18.29 13.41 4.86
N LEU A 400 -18.11 13.02 3.59
CA LEU A 400 -17.55 13.90 2.55
C LEU A 400 -18.33 15.21 2.36
N PRO A 401 -19.68 15.25 2.38
CA PRO A 401 -20.45 16.49 2.32
C PRO A 401 -20.11 17.45 3.47
N GLN A 402 -19.92 16.91 4.68
CA GLN A 402 -19.54 17.71 5.87
C GLN A 402 -18.10 18.25 5.74
N VAL A 403 -17.13 17.42 5.33
CA VAL A 403 -15.75 17.85 5.06
C VAL A 403 -15.74 18.99 4.03
N ARG A 404 -16.46 18.82 2.93
CA ARG A 404 -16.62 19.86 1.89
C ARG A 404 -17.20 21.14 2.43
N GLN A 405 -18.27 21.06 3.20
CA GLN A 405 -18.97 22.24 3.75
C GLN A 405 -18.07 23.00 4.74
N LEU A 406 -17.36 22.30 5.64
CA LEU A 406 -16.48 22.89 6.64
C LEU A 406 -15.28 23.59 5.97
N ALA A 407 -14.63 22.96 4.99
CA ALA A 407 -13.57 23.58 4.22
C ALA A 407 -14.05 24.82 3.48
N ARG A 408 -15.28 24.82 2.96
CA ARG A 408 -15.89 25.94 2.23
C ARG A 408 -16.18 27.15 3.12
N GLN A 409 -16.32 26.99 4.42
CA GLN A 409 -16.52 28.12 5.36
C GLN A 409 -15.27 29.03 5.43
N CYS A 410 -14.09 28.49 5.11
CA CYS A 410 -12.86 29.26 5.04
C CYS A 410 -12.70 29.90 3.65
N THR A 411 -12.41 31.21 3.59
CA THR A 411 -12.47 31.98 2.32
C THR A 411 -11.15 32.04 1.55
N THR A 412 -10.09 31.35 2.00
CA THR A 412 -8.80 31.34 1.29
C THR A 412 -8.88 30.56 -0.03
N PRO A 413 -8.16 30.99 -1.09
CA PRO A 413 -8.23 30.38 -2.40
C PRO A 413 -7.98 28.86 -2.38
N LEU A 414 -6.94 28.43 -1.67
CA LEU A 414 -6.59 26.99 -1.59
C LEU A 414 -7.70 26.15 -0.93
N LEU A 415 -8.29 26.62 0.19
CA LEU A 415 -9.38 25.87 0.85
C LEU A 415 -10.65 25.87 0.00
N GLN A 416 -10.93 26.91 -0.78
CA GLN A 416 -12.03 26.94 -1.74
C GLN A 416 -11.81 25.95 -2.88
N GLU A 417 -10.59 25.90 -3.42
CA GLU A 417 -10.21 24.92 -4.47
C GLU A 417 -10.35 23.49 -3.95
N LEU A 418 -9.76 23.19 -2.79
CA LEU A 418 -9.84 21.86 -2.17
C LEU A 418 -11.27 21.46 -1.86
N SER A 419 -12.09 22.40 -1.31
CA SER A 419 -13.51 22.12 -1.07
C SER A 419 -14.26 21.81 -2.35
N GLY A 420 -13.93 22.49 -3.45
CA GLY A 420 -14.48 22.20 -4.77
C GLY A 420 -14.07 20.86 -5.36
N ALA A 421 -12.88 20.36 -5.00
CA ALA A 421 -12.34 19.08 -5.44
C ALA A 421 -12.90 17.88 -4.63
N VAL A 422 -13.40 18.11 -3.41
CA VAL A 422 -14.11 17.06 -2.65
C VAL A 422 -15.47 16.79 -3.28
N ASP A 423 -15.61 15.67 -3.97
CA ASP A 423 -16.88 15.18 -4.49
C ASP A 423 -17.61 14.40 -3.38
N PRO A 424 -18.87 14.72 -3.04
CA PRO A 424 -19.64 14.00 -2.03
C PRO A 424 -19.88 12.52 -2.33
N LEU A 425 -19.77 12.10 -3.59
CA LEU A 425 -19.98 10.71 -4.05
C LEU A 425 -21.33 10.11 -3.59
N GLU A 426 -22.38 10.93 -3.56
CA GLU A 426 -23.72 10.54 -3.08
C GLU A 426 -24.33 9.40 -3.91
N ASP A 427 -24.07 9.39 -5.21
CA ASP A 427 -24.48 8.33 -6.13
C ASP A 427 -23.81 6.99 -5.81
N LEU A 428 -22.53 7.00 -5.40
CA LEU A 428 -21.83 5.80 -4.94
C LEU A 428 -22.35 5.33 -3.58
N LEU A 429 -22.61 6.26 -2.67
CA LEU A 429 -23.20 5.95 -1.37
C LEU A 429 -24.56 5.26 -1.55
N ASP A 430 -25.43 5.80 -2.41
CA ASP A 430 -26.74 5.22 -2.70
C ASP A 430 -26.59 3.81 -3.31
N LEU A 431 -25.70 3.64 -4.29
CA LEU A 431 -25.43 2.35 -4.92
C LEU A 431 -24.98 1.30 -3.89
N ILE A 432 -23.97 1.63 -3.06
CA ILE A 432 -23.42 0.73 -2.05
C ILE A 432 -24.50 0.36 -1.01
N ASN A 433 -25.28 1.33 -0.53
CA ASN A 433 -26.33 1.09 0.46
C ASN A 433 -27.52 0.29 -0.09
N ARG A 434 -27.81 0.38 -1.38
CA ARG A 434 -28.83 -0.46 -2.03
C ARG A 434 -28.31 -1.88 -2.24
N ALA A 435 -27.04 -2.04 -2.60
CA ALA A 435 -26.45 -3.33 -2.95
C ALA A 435 -26.09 -4.18 -1.72
N LEU A 436 -25.50 -3.57 -0.69
CA LEU A 436 -24.97 -4.29 0.47
C LEU A 436 -25.85 -4.15 1.70
N VAL A 437 -25.82 -5.18 2.55
CA VAL A 437 -26.42 -5.13 3.89
C VAL A 437 -25.64 -4.14 4.77
N GLU A 438 -26.20 -3.75 5.91
CA GLU A 438 -25.59 -2.77 6.82
C GLU A 438 -24.29 -3.29 7.47
N ASP A 439 -24.25 -4.55 7.90
CA ASP A 439 -23.04 -5.24 8.37
C ASP A 439 -22.75 -6.45 7.45
N PRO A 440 -22.04 -6.24 6.35
CA PRO A 440 -21.75 -7.32 5.41
C PRO A 440 -20.71 -8.29 5.98
N PRO A 441 -20.70 -9.56 5.53
CA PRO A 441 -19.73 -10.55 5.94
C PRO A 441 -18.31 -10.15 5.51
N ALA A 442 -17.31 -10.67 6.22
CA ALA A 442 -15.90 -10.43 5.90
C ALA A 442 -15.46 -11.06 4.55
N ASN A 443 -16.21 -12.05 4.05
CA ASN A 443 -15.98 -12.68 2.76
C ASN A 443 -17.32 -13.20 2.19
N LEU A 444 -17.33 -13.53 0.89
CA LEU A 444 -18.53 -14.00 0.18
C LEU A 444 -18.78 -15.51 0.27
N LYS A 445 -17.92 -16.27 0.95
CA LYS A 445 -17.97 -17.75 0.94
C LYS A 445 -19.29 -18.31 1.43
N ASP A 446 -19.88 -17.66 2.44
CA ASP A 446 -21.12 -18.11 3.05
C ASP A 446 -22.34 -17.31 2.56
N GLY A 447 -22.12 -16.37 1.62
CA GLY A 447 -23.15 -15.47 1.11
C GLY A 447 -23.63 -14.44 2.13
N GLY A 448 -24.74 -13.78 1.82
CA GLY A 448 -25.40 -12.83 2.72
C GLY A 448 -24.88 -11.39 2.64
N ALA A 449 -24.09 -11.03 1.64
CA ALA A 449 -23.59 -9.69 1.43
C ALA A 449 -24.60 -8.76 0.75
N ILE A 450 -25.40 -9.29 -0.16
CA ILE A 450 -26.35 -8.50 -0.95
C ILE A 450 -27.61 -8.19 -0.13
N ARG A 451 -28.07 -6.95 -0.20
CA ARG A 451 -29.28 -6.50 0.51
C ARG A 451 -30.55 -7.07 -0.12
N ALA A 452 -31.55 -7.39 0.69
CA ALA A 452 -32.88 -7.77 0.21
C ALA A 452 -33.50 -6.62 -0.59
N GLY A 453 -34.15 -6.95 -1.71
CA GLY A 453 -34.74 -5.99 -2.63
C GLY A 453 -33.77 -5.43 -3.68
N PHE A 454 -32.47 -5.78 -3.64
CA PHE A 454 -31.50 -5.37 -4.67
C PHE A 454 -31.63 -6.21 -5.96
N ASN A 455 -31.88 -7.51 -5.81
CA ASN A 455 -32.05 -8.41 -6.94
C ASN A 455 -33.16 -9.43 -6.64
N ALA A 456 -34.19 -9.49 -7.52
CA ALA A 456 -35.35 -10.33 -7.33
C ALA A 456 -35.04 -11.83 -7.28
N GLU A 457 -34.02 -12.30 -8.06
CA GLU A 457 -33.61 -13.71 -8.07
C GLU A 457 -32.91 -14.09 -6.75
N VAL A 458 -32.11 -13.18 -6.17
CA VAL A 458 -31.51 -13.38 -4.83
C VAL A 458 -32.59 -13.55 -3.77
N ASP A 459 -33.61 -12.71 -3.81
CA ASP A 459 -34.73 -12.76 -2.86
C ASP A 459 -35.54 -14.05 -3.02
N GLU A 460 -35.83 -14.47 -4.24
CA GLU A 460 -36.52 -15.75 -4.53
C GLU A 460 -35.72 -16.95 -4.02
N LEU A 461 -34.40 -16.98 -4.28
CA LEU A 461 -33.53 -18.08 -3.81
C LEU A 461 -33.45 -18.11 -2.29
N ARG A 462 -33.41 -16.97 -1.63
CA ARG A 462 -33.47 -16.87 -0.16
C ARG A 462 -34.79 -17.37 0.41
N ASP A 463 -35.89 -17.03 -0.24
CA ASP A 463 -37.22 -17.49 0.15
C ASP A 463 -37.35 -19.03 0.02
N ILE A 464 -36.76 -19.61 -1.02
CA ILE A 464 -36.69 -21.06 -1.19
C ILE A 464 -35.90 -21.68 -0.04
N MET A 465 -34.75 -21.09 0.34
CA MET A 465 -33.92 -21.59 1.44
C MET A 465 -34.61 -21.45 2.81
N HIS A 466 -35.27 -20.32 3.06
CA HIS A 466 -36.00 -20.07 4.32
C HIS A 466 -37.27 -20.92 4.38
N GLY A 467 -38.02 -20.99 3.30
CA GLY A 467 -39.18 -21.87 3.15
C GLY A 467 -38.79 -23.36 3.26
N GLY A 468 -37.63 -23.74 2.69
CA GLY A 468 -37.06 -25.08 2.82
C GLY A 468 -36.86 -25.54 4.26
N LYS A 469 -36.41 -24.66 5.15
CA LYS A 469 -36.30 -24.96 6.60
C LYS A 469 -37.68 -25.19 7.24
N GLY A 470 -38.70 -24.41 6.85
CA GLY A 470 -40.07 -24.61 7.26
C GLY A 470 -40.66 -25.93 6.76
N PHE A 471 -40.41 -26.28 5.48
CA PHE A 471 -40.84 -27.55 4.91
C PHE A 471 -40.11 -28.76 5.57
N LEU A 472 -38.86 -28.65 5.92
CA LEU A 472 -38.14 -29.69 6.69
C LEU A 472 -38.78 -29.91 8.05
N SER A 473 -39.19 -28.85 8.75
CA SER A 473 -39.88 -28.96 10.03
C SER A 473 -41.27 -29.56 9.89
N GLN A 474 -41.98 -29.20 8.83
CA GLN A 474 -43.29 -29.81 8.50
C GLN A 474 -43.15 -31.28 8.11
N LEU A 475 -42.14 -31.61 7.28
CA LEU A 475 -41.84 -33.00 6.94
C LEU A 475 -41.46 -33.82 8.17
N GLU A 476 -40.67 -33.25 9.09
CA GLU A 476 -40.31 -33.92 10.36
C GLU A 476 -41.58 -34.19 11.19
N ALA A 477 -42.49 -33.23 11.31
CA ALA A 477 -43.75 -33.39 12.02
C ALA A 477 -44.62 -34.47 11.36
N LYS A 478 -44.81 -34.40 10.05
CA LYS A 478 -45.54 -35.37 9.24
C LYS A 478 -44.97 -36.80 9.42
N LEU A 479 -43.68 -36.95 9.30
CA LEU A 479 -43.02 -38.26 9.47
C LEU A 479 -43.14 -38.80 10.88
N LYS A 480 -43.15 -37.95 11.92
CA LYS A 480 -43.41 -38.37 13.31
C LYS A 480 -44.82 -38.88 13.50
N GLU A 481 -45.78 -38.24 12.89
CA GLU A 481 -47.18 -38.66 12.92
C GLU A 481 -47.44 -39.98 12.14
N GLU A 482 -46.88 -40.09 10.94
CA GLU A 482 -47.04 -41.27 10.09
C GLU A 482 -46.32 -42.51 10.65
N THR A 483 -45.12 -42.34 11.23
CA THR A 483 -44.34 -43.45 11.75
C THR A 483 -44.59 -43.76 13.21
N GLY A 484 -45.22 -42.88 13.97
CA GLY A 484 -45.40 -42.97 15.40
C GLY A 484 -44.09 -42.93 16.22
N ILE A 485 -42.99 -42.40 15.62
CA ILE A 485 -41.67 -42.33 16.25
C ILE A 485 -41.45 -40.89 16.84
N PRO A 486 -41.65 -40.69 18.16
CA PRO A 486 -41.63 -39.34 18.74
C PRO A 486 -40.25 -38.65 18.68
N LYS A 487 -39.17 -39.44 18.66
CA LYS A 487 -37.78 -38.97 18.70
C LYS A 487 -37.12 -38.90 17.29
N LEU A 488 -37.92 -39.05 16.22
CA LEU A 488 -37.42 -38.84 14.87
C LEU A 488 -36.97 -37.39 14.71
N LYS A 489 -35.79 -37.15 14.13
CA LYS A 489 -35.26 -35.80 13.80
C LYS A 489 -34.68 -35.79 12.41
N ILE A 490 -34.88 -34.68 11.70
CA ILE A 490 -34.17 -34.43 10.47
C ILE A 490 -32.90 -33.63 10.81
N GLY A 491 -31.74 -34.15 10.40
CA GLY A 491 -30.44 -33.53 10.58
C GLY A 491 -29.71 -33.34 9.25
N PHE A 492 -28.62 -32.55 9.27
CA PHE A 492 -27.75 -32.32 8.14
C PHE A 492 -26.32 -32.71 8.45
N ASN A 493 -25.64 -33.32 7.46
CA ASN A 493 -24.22 -33.65 7.54
C ASN A 493 -23.55 -33.32 6.19
N LYS A 494 -22.41 -32.64 6.21
CA LYS A 494 -21.70 -32.24 4.98
C LYS A 494 -21.35 -33.41 4.04
N VAL A 495 -21.20 -34.64 4.55
CA VAL A 495 -20.83 -35.82 3.74
C VAL A 495 -22.05 -36.53 3.17
N PHE A 496 -23.16 -36.57 3.92
CA PHE A 496 -24.34 -37.37 3.58
C PHE A 496 -25.59 -36.53 3.20
N GLY A 497 -25.52 -35.23 3.36
CA GLY A 497 -26.65 -34.33 3.16
C GLY A 497 -27.66 -34.37 4.31
N TYR A 498 -28.93 -34.12 3.99
CA TYR A 498 -30.03 -34.26 4.96
C TYR A 498 -30.36 -35.74 5.22
N TYR A 499 -30.58 -36.04 6.49
CA TYR A 499 -30.93 -37.42 6.93
C TYR A 499 -31.99 -37.40 8.03
N ILE A 500 -32.72 -38.48 8.15
CA ILE A 500 -33.66 -38.75 9.24
C ILE A 500 -32.95 -39.62 10.24
N GLU A 501 -32.81 -39.15 11.46
CA GLU A 501 -32.21 -39.90 12.57
C GLU A 501 -33.30 -40.53 13.43
N VAL A 502 -33.20 -41.86 13.57
CA VAL A 502 -34.10 -42.70 14.39
C VAL A 502 -33.30 -43.42 15.43
N SER A 503 -33.68 -43.33 16.70
CA SER A 503 -33.02 -44.05 17.79
C SER A 503 -33.22 -45.54 17.66
N ARG A 504 -32.24 -46.34 18.10
CA ARG A 504 -32.17 -47.79 17.96
C ARG A 504 -33.40 -48.52 18.51
N SER A 505 -34.04 -47.94 19.52
CA SER A 505 -35.28 -48.49 20.13
C SER A 505 -36.49 -48.49 19.19
N TYR A 506 -36.46 -47.69 18.12
CA TYR A 506 -37.54 -47.56 17.14
C TYR A 506 -37.15 -48.07 15.75
N ALA A 507 -35.97 -48.69 15.58
CA ALA A 507 -35.50 -49.18 14.28
C ALA A 507 -36.43 -50.21 13.61
N ALA A 508 -37.13 -51.02 14.42
CA ALA A 508 -38.13 -52.00 13.92
C ALA A 508 -39.45 -51.33 13.47
N SER A 509 -39.71 -50.09 13.82
CA SER A 509 -40.93 -49.33 13.47
C SER A 509 -40.73 -48.45 12.22
N VAL A 510 -39.55 -48.50 11.59
CA VAL A 510 -39.24 -47.66 10.42
C VAL A 510 -39.89 -48.31 9.17
N PRO A 511 -40.66 -47.57 8.37
CA PRO A 511 -41.28 -48.06 7.14
C PRO A 511 -40.25 -48.47 6.09
N ASP A 512 -40.58 -49.42 5.23
CA ASP A 512 -39.75 -49.94 4.12
C ASP A 512 -39.39 -48.82 3.09
N THR A 513 -40.12 -47.73 3.09
CA THR A 513 -39.87 -46.57 2.26
C THR A 513 -38.63 -45.76 2.68
N PHE A 514 -38.12 -45.99 3.88
CA PHE A 514 -36.92 -45.35 4.40
C PHE A 514 -35.66 -46.13 3.96
N ILE A 515 -34.80 -45.50 3.19
CA ILE A 515 -33.55 -46.07 2.73
C ILE A 515 -32.48 -45.80 3.78
N ARG A 516 -31.93 -46.86 4.40
CA ARG A 516 -30.88 -46.76 5.40
C ARG A 516 -29.56 -46.34 4.76
N LYS A 517 -28.91 -45.29 5.32
CA LYS A 517 -27.62 -44.77 4.87
C LYS A 517 -26.47 -45.03 5.84
N GLN A 518 -26.73 -44.96 7.15
CA GLN A 518 -25.68 -45.13 8.16
C GLN A 518 -26.26 -45.69 9.44
N THR A 519 -25.50 -46.64 10.08
CA THR A 519 -25.78 -47.15 11.41
C THR A 519 -24.79 -46.55 12.40
N LEU A 520 -25.32 -45.95 13.47
CA LEU A 520 -24.58 -45.38 14.59
C LEU A 520 -24.75 -46.23 15.85
N THR A 521 -23.92 -45.99 16.87
CA THR A 521 -24.04 -46.64 18.19
C THR A 521 -25.36 -46.35 18.88
N THR A 522 -25.93 -45.16 18.66
CA THR A 522 -27.15 -44.61 19.30
C THR A 522 -28.40 -44.68 18.44
N GLY A 523 -28.27 -44.90 17.12
CA GLY A 523 -29.39 -44.87 16.19
C GLY A 523 -29.02 -45.21 14.76
N GLU A 524 -29.96 -45.07 13.87
CA GLU A 524 -29.78 -45.27 12.43
C GLU A 524 -30.21 -44.01 11.66
N ARG A 525 -29.54 -43.75 10.52
CA ARG A 525 -29.82 -42.64 9.63
C ARG A 525 -30.41 -43.13 8.33
N TYR A 526 -31.50 -42.49 7.93
CA TYR A 526 -32.32 -42.85 6.77
C TYR A 526 -32.50 -41.65 5.85
N ILE A 527 -32.89 -41.91 4.62
CA ILE A 527 -33.40 -40.94 3.67
C ILE A 527 -34.72 -41.43 3.07
N THR A 528 -35.56 -40.45 2.68
CA THR A 528 -36.78 -40.72 1.89
C THR A 528 -36.69 -39.98 0.56
N PRO A 529 -37.40 -40.44 -0.50
CA PRO A 529 -37.48 -39.72 -1.79
C PRO A 529 -37.92 -38.26 -1.62
N GLU A 530 -38.90 -37.98 -0.78
CA GLU A 530 -39.42 -36.65 -0.50
C GLU A 530 -38.33 -35.73 0.18
N LEU A 531 -37.55 -36.27 1.15
CA LEU A 531 -36.45 -35.59 1.74
C LEU A 531 -35.34 -35.31 0.71
N LYS A 532 -35.08 -36.22 -0.21
CA LYS A 532 -34.05 -36.07 -1.24
C LYS A 532 -34.41 -35.03 -2.28
N GLU A 533 -35.70 -34.94 -2.69
CA GLU A 533 -36.18 -33.85 -3.58
C GLU A 533 -36.07 -32.50 -2.93
N LEU A 534 -36.46 -32.36 -1.64
CA LEU A 534 -36.34 -31.14 -0.88
C LEU A 534 -34.86 -30.72 -0.69
N GLU A 535 -33.98 -31.67 -0.40
CA GLU A 535 -32.53 -31.47 -0.32
C GLU A 535 -31.99 -30.90 -1.64
N ASN A 536 -32.32 -31.51 -2.78
CA ASN A 536 -31.84 -31.04 -4.08
C ASN A 536 -32.30 -29.63 -4.38
N LYS A 537 -33.53 -29.25 -4.02
CA LYS A 537 -34.04 -27.87 -4.17
C LYS A 537 -33.28 -26.88 -3.27
N ILE A 538 -33.06 -27.22 -1.99
CA ILE A 538 -32.38 -26.32 -1.04
C ILE A 538 -30.89 -26.17 -1.41
N LEU A 539 -30.18 -27.27 -1.69
CA LEU A 539 -28.76 -27.23 -2.02
C LEU A 539 -28.52 -26.52 -3.37
N GLY A 540 -29.35 -26.82 -4.39
CA GLY A 540 -29.28 -26.14 -5.67
C GLY A 540 -29.58 -24.64 -5.58
N ALA A 541 -30.54 -24.25 -4.73
CA ALA A 541 -30.81 -22.82 -4.48
C ALA A 541 -29.63 -22.14 -3.76
N ASN A 542 -28.99 -22.81 -2.81
CA ASN A 542 -27.85 -22.27 -2.09
C ASN A 542 -26.62 -22.06 -3.01
N GLU A 543 -26.27 -23.07 -3.82
CA GLU A 543 -25.18 -22.96 -4.79
C GLU A 543 -25.42 -21.83 -5.79
N ARG A 544 -26.62 -21.73 -6.33
CA ARG A 544 -27.02 -20.68 -7.26
C ARG A 544 -27.00 -19.30 -6.62
N LEU A 545 -27.45 -19.20 -5.36
CA LEU A 545 -27.42 -17.96 -4.58
C LEU A 545 -25.99 -17.47 -4.39
N LEU A 546 -25.06 -18.33 -4.01
CA LEU A 546 -23.65 -17.98 -3.83
C LEU A 546 -23.03 -17.47 -5.13
N VAL A 547 -23.24 -18.18 -6.24
CA VAL A 547 -22.74 -17.76 -7.56
C VAL A 547 -23.32 -16.39 -7.95
N LEU A 548 -24.61 -16.18 -7.74
CA LEU A 548 -25.28 -14.91 -8.09
C LEU A 548 -24.80 -13.76 -7.19
N GLU A 549 -24.64 -13.97 -5.88
CA GLU A 549 -24.10 -12.94 -4.98
C GLU A 549 -22.65 -12.57 -5.35
N HIS A 550 -21.82 -13.53 -5.74
CA HIS A 550 -20.47 -13.26 -6.26
C HIS A 550 -20.51 -12.41 -7.53
N GLN A 551 -21.39 -12.72 -8.47
CA GLN A 551 -21.54 -11.94 -9.71
C GLN A 551 -22.01 -10.52 -9.42
N LEU A 552 -23.05 -10.34 -8.63
CA LEU A 552 -23.58 -9.02 -8.27
C LEU A 552 -22.55 -8.18 -7.50
N PHE A 553 -21.71 -8.80 -6.68
CA PHE A 553 -20.64 -8.12 -6.00
C PHE A 553 -19.54 -7.70 -6.98
N ALA A 554 -19.19 -8.55 -7.94
CA ALA A 554 -18.23 -8.20 -9.00
C ALA A 554 -18.75 -7.02 -9.86
N ASP A 555 -20.03 -7.04 -10.23
CA ASP A 555 -20.67 -5.94 -10.96
C ASP A 555 -20.65 -4.63 -10.15
N LEU A 556 -20.82 -4.71 -8.82
CA LEU A 556 -20.70 -3.56 -7.92
C LEU A 556 -19.27 -3.00 -7.92
N LEU A 557 -18.25 -3.87 -7.83
CA LEU A 557 -16.85 -3.44 -7.89
C LEU A 557 -16.53 -2.76 -9.23
N GLU A 558 -17.05 -3.27 -10.35
CA GLU A 558 -16.89 -2.67 -11.67
C GLU A 558 -17.55 -1.28 -11.75
N ALA A 559 -18.77 -1.14 -11.24
CA ALA A 559 -19.49 0.14 -11.20
C ALA A 559 -18.73 1.21 -10.37
N ILE A 560 -18.13 0.83 -9.24
CA ILE A 560 -17.31 1.72 -8.42
C ILE A 560 -16.01 2.07 -9.17
N SER A 561 -15.37 1.09 -9.81
CA SER A 561 -14.14 1.26 -10.59
C SER A 561 -14.30 2.25 -11.73
N ALA A 562 -15.48 2.33 -12.34
CA ALA A 562 -15.79 3.33 -13.36
C ALA A 562 -15.72 4.78 -12.84
N GLN A 563 -15.80 5.01 -11.52
CA GLN A 563 -15.74 6.32 -10.88
C GLN A 563 -14.35 6.67 -10.33
N LEU A 564 -13.32 5.92 -10.69
CA LEU A 564 -11.96 6.01 -10.14
C LEU A 564 -11.41 7.44 -10.05
N LEU A 565 -11.51 8.21 -11.13
CA LEU A 565 -10.94 9.58 -11.19
C LEU A 565 -11.60 10.54 -10.18
N ARG A 566 -12.94 10.40 -9.97
CA ARG A 566 -13.66 11.20 -8.98
C ARG A 566 -13.19 10.86 -7.56
N ILE A 567 -13.06 9.56 -7.29
CA ILE A 567 -12.61 9.07 -5.98
C ILE A 567 -11.17 9.52 -5.71
N GLN A 568 -10.26 9.41 -6.68
CA GLN A 568 -8.85 9.84 -6.53
C GLN A 568 -8.74 11.35 -6.29
N ARG A 569 -9.48 12.19 -7.02
CA ARG A 569 -9.48 13.63 -6.81
C ARG A 569 -9.99 14.00 -5.41
N THR A 570 -11.03 13.33 -4.94
CA THR A 570 -11.56 13.52 -3.59
C THR A 570 -10.55 13.10 -2.53
N ALA A 571 -9.91 11.93 -2.68
CA ALA A 571 -8.88 11.44 -1.78
C ALA A 571 -7.72 12.42 -1.63
N PHE A 572 -7.22 12.93 -2.76
CA PHE A 572 -6.13 13.91 -2.78
C PHE A 572 -6.52 15.24 -2.08
N ALA A 573 -7.74 15.73 -2.32
CA ALA A 573 -8.23 16.93 -1.65
C ALA A 573 -8.39 16.72 -0.14
N VAL A 574 -8.94 15.60 0.28
CA VAL A 574 -9.09 15.21 1.69
C VAL A 574 -7.74 15.11 2.37
N ALA A 575 -6.73 14.48 1.74
CA ALA A 575 -5.38 14.36 2.27
C ALA A 575 -4.74 15.73 2.55
N GLN A 576 -4.87 16.68 1.62
CA GLN A 576 -4.35 18.03 1.80
C GLN A 576 -5.10 18.81 2.87
N LEU A 577 -6.43 18.72 2.93
CA LEU A 577 -7.23 19.34 3.99
C LEU A 577 -6.82 18.84 5.37
N ASP A 578 -6.55 17.54 5.50
CA ASP A 578 -6.10 16.92 6.75
C ASP A 578 -4.71 17.44 7.16
N VAL A 579 -3.76 17.60 6.22
CA VAL A 579 -2.45 18.18 6.52
C VAL A 579 -2.56 19.64 6.96
N LEU A 580 -3.37 20.45 6.26
CA LEU A 580 -3.56 21.87 6.62
C LEU A 580 -4.21 22.01 8.02
N ALA A 581 -5.19 21.15 8.33
CA ALA A 581 -5.80 21.07 9.65
C ALA A 581 -4.79 20.63 10.72
N SER A 582 -3.92 19.67 10.38
CA SER A 582 -2.83 19.18 11.23
C SER A 582 -1.83 20.30 11.57
N PHE A 583 -1.41 21.09 10.57
CA PHE A 583 -0.52 22.23 10.80
C PHE A 583 -1.17 23.29 11.70
N ALA A 584 -2.43 23.61 11.45
CA ALA A 584 -3.17 24.57 12.29
C ALA A 584 -3.32 24.07 13.73
N GLU A 585 -3.60 22.77 13.91
CA GLU A 585 -3.72 22.14 15.24
C GLU A 585 -2.36 22.14 15.97
N ALA A 586 -1.28 21.75 15.30
CA ALA A 586 0.06 21.78 15.86
C ALA A 586 0.47 23.21 16.26
N ALA A 587 0.11 24.22 15.45
CA ALA A 587 0.38 25.62 15.73
C ALA A 587 -0.36 26.12 16.98
N VAL A 588 -1.63 25.76 17.16
CA VAL A 588 -2.41 26.11 18.36
C VAL A 588 -1.85 25.45 19.60
N GLN A 589 -1.57 24.14 19.52
CA GLN A 589 -1.06 23.39 20.66
C GLN A 589 0.31 23.88 21.15
N ASN A 590 1.17 24.33 20.23
CA ASN A 590 2.57 24.65 20.52
C ASN A 590 2.89 26.14 20.46
N ASN A 591 1.88 27.01 20.29
CA ASN A 591 2.05 28.46 20.16
C ASN A 591 3.03 28.82 19.04
N TYR A 592 2.82 28.30 17.84
CA TYR A 592 3.58 28.65 16.65
C TYR A 592 2.97 29.85 15.94
N VAL A 593 3.81 30.60 15.24
CA VAL A 593 3.41 31.82 14.52
C VAL A 593 3.52 31.67 13.02
N LYS A 594 2.71 32.41 12.27
CA LYS A 594 2.81 32.47 10.81
C LYS A 594 4.11 33.15 10.40
N PRO A 595 5.01 32.48 9.64
CA PRO A 595 6.18 33.16 9.09
C PRO A 595 5.80 34.06 7.91
N THR A 596 6.57 35.13 7.68
CA THR A 596 6.59 35.86 6.41
C THR A 596 7.55 35.12 5.47
N VAL A 597 7.08 34.73 4.28
CA VAL A 597 7.90 34.04 3.28
C VAL A 597 7.88 34.82 1.97
N ASP A 598 9.06 35.15 1.45
CA ASP A 598 9.24 35.87 0.19
C ASP A 598 10.52 35.45 -0.54
N ASP A 599 10.84 36.08 -1.65
CA ASP A 599 12.02 35.79 -2.45
C ASP A 599 13.25 36.62 -2.05
N SER A 600 13.28 37.15 -0.81
CA SER A 600 14.44 37.88 -0.26
C SER A 600 15.53 36.88 0.19
N ASP A 601 16.72 37.42 0.49
CA ASP A 601 17.87 36.67 1.00
C ASP A 601 17.99 36.76 2.54
N VAL A 602 16.88 36.98 3.26
CA VAL A 602 16.86 37.20 4.71
C VAL A 602 16.31 36.00 5.46
N LEU A 603 17.02 35.58 6.49
CA LEU A 603 16.49 34.68 7.53
C LEU A 603 16.53 35.45 8.87
N SER A 604 15.37 35.87 9.36
CA SER A 604 15.24 36.57 10.64
C SER A 604 14.25 35.82 11.54
N ILE A 605 14.73 35.33 12.66
CA ILE A 605 13.95 34.56 13.64
C ILE A 605 14.10 35.26 14.99
N THR A 606 13.00 35.64 15.62
CA THR A 606 12.99 36.19 16.97
C THR A 606 12.40 35.17 17.93
N GLU A 607 13.09 34.92 19.03
CA GLU A 607 12.72 33.92 20.06
C GLU A 607 12.43 32.54 19.48
N GLY A 608 13.28 32.10 18.54
CA GLY A 608 13.18 30.81 17.94
C GLY A 608 13.35 29.65 18.94
N ARG A 609 12.57 28.58 18.79
CA ARG A 609 12.60 27.40 19.63
C ARG A 609 12.82 26.17 18.76
N HIS A 610 13.44 25.14 19.32
CA HIS A 610 13.61 23.87 18.59
C HIS A 610 12.33 23.03 18.66
N PRO A 611 11.61 22.79 17.53
CA PRO A 611 10.26 22.19 17.55
C PRO A 611 10.21 20.84 18.24
N VAL A 612 11.23 20.01 18.08
CA VAL A 612 11.27 18.66 18.64
C VAL A 612 11.73 18.69 20.11
N ILE A 613 12.80 19.41 20.41
CA ILE A 613 13.38 19.41 21.75
C ILE A 613 12.44 20.02 22.75
N GLU A 614 11.74 21.12 22.41
CA GLU A 614 10.76 21.74 23.32
C GLU A 614 9.65 20.75 23.73
N GLN A 615 9.24 19.82 22.84
CA GLN A 615 8.26 18.79 23.15
C GLN A 615 8.83 17.60 23.94
N MET A 616 10.13 17.41 23.90
CA MET A 616 10.81 16.33 24.64
C MET A 616 11.21 16.75 26.04
N LEU A 617 11.28 18.05 26.33
CA LEU A 617 11.62 18.58 27.65
C LEU A 617 10.46 18.38 28.62
N LYS A 618 10.69 17.52 29.64
CA LYS A 618 9.73 17.30 30.71
C LYS A 618 10.01 18.28 31.85
N GLY A 619 9.16 19.32 32.01
CA GLY A 619 9.19 20.21 33.17
C GLY A 619 10.25 21.33 33.14
N SER A 620 10.96 21.54 32.03
CA SER A 620 11.83 22.67 31.80
C SER A 620 11.43 23.41 30.54
N LEU A 621 11.53 24.75 30.57
CA LEU A 621 11.26 25.57 29.37
C LEU A 621 12.48 25.56 28.47
N PHE A 622 12.22 25.52 27.16
CA PHE A 622 13.26 25.77 26.15
C PHE A 622 13.63 27.27 26.18
N VAL A 623 14.92 27.57 26.19
CA VAL A 623 15.41 28.94 26.12
C VAL A 623 15.40 29.39 24.66
N PRO A 624 14.59 30.38 24.28
CA PRO A 624 14.51 30.86 22.89
C PRO A 624 15.80 31.57 22.46
N ASN A 625 16.02 31.61 21.15
CA ASN A 625 17.21 32.25 20.57
C ASN A 625 16.84 33.08 19.32
N ASP A 626 17.48 34.20 19.16
CA ASP A 626 17.37 35.02 17.96
C ASP A 626 18.38 34.61 16.90
N THR A 627 18.02 34.80 15.65
CA THR A 627 18.90 34.55 14.50
C THR A 627 18.63 35.56 13.42
N THR A 628 19.67 36.17 12.89
CA THR A 628 19.62 37.03 11.71
C THR A 628 20.72 36.63 10.75
N LEU A 629 20.35 36.28 9.54
CA LEU A 629 21.26 36.02 8.42
C LEU A 629 20.76 36.81 7.20
N ASP A 630 21.69 37.45 6.51
CA ASP A 630 21.43 38.23 5.30
C ASP A 630 22.68 38.23 4.38
N GLU A 631 22.55 38.68 3.16
CA GLU A 631 23.66 38.76 2.21
C GLU A 631 24.61 39.95 2.46
N THR A 632 24.33 40.84 3.43
CA THR A 632 25.08 42.09 3.65
C THR A 632 25.97 42.02 4.87
N GLU A 633 25.41 42.10 6.06
CA GLU A 633 26.15 42.24 7.32
C GLU A 633 26.30 40.88 8.04
N ASN A 634 25.32 39.98 7.91
CA ASN A 634 25.25 38.76 8.69
C ASN A 634 25.31 37.49 7.78
N ARG A 635 26.28 37.41 6.88
CA ARG A 635 26.41 36.28 5.94
C ARG A 635 26.83 34.98 6.61
N MET A 636 27.52 35.07 7.74
CA MET A 636 28.06 33.91 8.44
C MET A 636 28.08 34.18 9.95
N LEU A 637 27.57 33.22 10.71
CA LEU A 637 27.63 33.23 12.15
C LEU A 637 28.66 32.23 12.66
N ILE A 638 29.61 32.71 13.48
CA ILE A 638 30.58 31.87 14.19
C ILE A 638 30.04 31.59 15.59
N ILE A 639 29.68 30.34 15.85
CA ILE A 639 29.06 29.93 17.11
C ILE A 639 30.11 29.19 17.95
N THR A 640 30.45 29.72 19.12
CA THR A 640 31.39 29.12 20.06
C THR A 640 30.73 28.76 21.38
N GLY A 641 31.37 27.94 22.17
CA GLY A 641 30.85 27.54 23.49
C GLY A 641 31.31 26.12 23.89
N PRO A 642 31.12 25.75 25.14
CA PRO A 642 31.49 24.41 25.62
C PRO A 642 30.63 23.30 24.99
N ASN A 643 31.07 22.06 25.14
CA ASN A 643 30.28 20.91 24.73
C ASN A 643 28.99 20.84 25.58
N MET A 644 27.90 20.38 24.96
CA MET A 644 26.56 20.31 25.56
C MET A 644 25.90 21.67 25.85
N ALA A 645 26.46 22.80 25.37
CA ALA A 645 25.88 24.12 25.52
C ALA A 645 24.76 24.46 24.49
N GLY A 646 24.32 23.49 23.70
CA GLY A 646 23.21 23.69 22.76
C GLY A 646 23.60 24.18 21.37
N LYS A 647 24.90 24.28 21.00
CA LYS A 647 25.35 24.76 19.68
C LYS A 647 24.68 24.02 18.51
N SER A 648 24.72 22.69 18.53
CA SER A 648 24.11 21.86 17.48
C SER A 648 22.58 21.94 17.48
N THR A 649 21.98 22.13 18.65
CA THR A 649 20.54 22.34 18.80
C THR A 649 20.12 23.66 18.13
N TYR A 650 20.87 24.74 18.36
CA TYR A 650 20.63 26.04 17.74
C TYR A 650 20.76 25.97 16.21
N MET A 651 21.79 25.31 15.68
CA MET A 651 21.94 25.15 14.23
C MET A 651 20.78 24.36 13.60
N ARG A 652 20.38 23.24 14.23
CA ARG A 652 19.25 22.44 13.77
C ARG A 652 17.92 23.19 13.86
N GLN A 653 17.73 23.97 14.93
CA GLN A 653 16.54 24.83 15.12
C GLN A 653 16.33 25.73 13.91
N ASN A 654 17.34 26.46 13.47
CA ASN A 654 17.25 27.40 12.35
C ASN A 654 16.91 26.68 11.04
N ALA A 655 17.57 25.55 10.78
CA ALA A 655 17.30 24.72 9.60
C ALA A 655 15.86 24.16 9.61
N LEU A 656 15.37 23.70 10.77
CA LEU A 656 14.01 23.18 10.91
C LEU A 656 12.96 24.28 10.78
N ILE A 657 13.20 25.48 11.32
CA ILE A 657 12.29 26.63 11.17
C ILE A 657 12.17 27.04 9.69
N ALA A 658 13.28 27.14 8.96
CA ALA A 658 13.28 27.45 7.53
C ALA A 658 12.51 26.35 6.74
N LEU A 659 12.74 25.08 7.05
CA LEU A 659 12.05 23.96 6.42
C LEU A 659 10.54 24.00 6.73
N MET A 660 10.15 24.25 8.00
CA MET A 660 8.74 24.37 8.41
C MET A 660 8.04 25.51 7.66
N ALA A 661 8.69 26.65 7.50
CA ALA A 661 8.14 27.75 6.70
C ALA A 661 7.90 27.32 5.25
N GLN A 662 8.85 26.62 4.62
CA GLN A 662 8.76 26.22 3.20
C GLN A 662 7.85 25.02 2.92
N ILE A 663 7.43 24.28 3.93
CA ILE A 663 6.33 23.31 3.76
C ILE A 663 4.93 23.94 3.96
N GLY A 664 4.88 25.22 4.36
CA GLY A 664 3.64 25.95 4.63
C GLY A 664 3.12 25.76 6.06
N SER A 665 3.97 25.40 7.02
CA SER A 665 3.64 25.29 8.44
C SER A 665 3.97 26.58 9.20
N PHE A 666 3.25 26.86 10.27
CA PHE A 666 3.65 27.84 11.26
C PHE A 666 4.91 27.36 12.01
N VAL A 667 5.67 28.30 12.58
CA VAL A 667 7.00 28.05 13.12
C VAL A 667 7.10 28.40 14.61
N PRO A 668 7.95 27.71 15.38
CA PRO A 668 8.19 27.95 16.81
C PRO A 668 9.05 29.19 17.04
N ALA A 669 8.46 30.38 16.93
CA ALA A 669 9.12 31.67 17.15
C ALA A 669 8.10 32.71 17.66
N SER A 670 8.54 33.88 18.07
CA SER A 670 7.65 35.04 18.31
C SER A 670 7.40 35.82 17.01
N SER A 671 8.41 35.87 16.11
CA SER A 671 8.27 36.35 14.73
C SER A 671 9.32 35.66 13.85
N CYS A 672 8.99 35.50 12.56
CA CYS A 672 9.89 34.86 11.62
C CYS A 672 9.71 35.41 10.21
N HIS A 673 10.83 35.72 9.56
CA HIS A 673 10.90 36.10 8.15
C HIS A 673 11.90 35.16 7.46
N VAL A 674 11.48 34.50 6.41
CA VAL A 674 12.28 33.52 5.64
C VAL A 674 12.25 33.90 4.18
N GLY A 675 13.38 34.36 3.65
CA GLY A 675 13.64 34.31 2.22
C GLY A 675 13.76 32.85 1.77
N VAL A 676 13.12 32.50 0.67
CA VAL A 676 13.10 31.11 0.19
C VAL A 676 14.51 30.62 -0.11
N VAL A 677 14.89 29.49 0.49
CA VAL A 677 16.18 28.82 0.29
C VAL A 677 16.02 27.59 -0.61
N ASP A 678 16.97 27.37 -1.52
CA ASP A 678 16.93 26.27 -2.48
C ASP A 678 17.53 24.96 -1.95
N ALA A 679 18.29 25.02 -0.86
CA ALA A 679 18.91 23.87 -0.22
C ALA A 679 19.22 24.09 1.25
N ILE A 680 19.22 23.04 2.03
CA ILE A 680 19.76 23.00 3.38
C ILE A 680 20.86 21.96 3.42
N PHE A 681 22.04 22.37 3.87
CA PHE A 681 23.17 21.47 4.11
C PHE A 681 23.46 21.41 5.60
N THR A 682 23.68 20.22 6.11
CA THR A 682 24.03 20.03 7.51
C THR A 682 25.28 19.18 7.64
N ARG A 683 26.13 19.60 8.55
CA ARG A 683 27.24 18.80 9.03
C ARG A 683 27.22 18.80 10.56
N VAL A 684 26.83 17.68 11.15
CA VAL A 684 26.67 17.54 12.60
C VAL A 684 27.39 16.28 13.07
N GLY A 685 28.62 16.42 13.55
CA GLY A 685 29.42 15.37 14.20
C GLY A 685 29.67 14.12 13.32
N ALA A 686 30.80 13.48 13.46
CA ALA A 686 31.06 12.22 12.78
C ALA A 686 30.22 11.10 13.38
N SER A 687 29.38 10.44 12.60
CA SER A 687 29.13 9.03 12.82
C SER A 687 30.34 8.30 12.26
N ASP A 688 31.07 7.56 13.10
CA ASP A 688 32.15 6.70 12.63
C ASP A 688 31.58 5.70 11.60
N ASP A 689 31.80 5.97 10.33
CA ASP A 689 31.56 4.96 9.29
C ASP A 689 32.80 4.08 9.16
N LEU A 690 33.01 3.27 10.18
CA LEU A 690 34.07 2.27 10.23
C LEU A 690 33.98 1.24 9.08
N ALA A 691 32.77 1.10 8.47
CA ALA A 691 32.54 0.16 7.39
C ALA A 691 33.12 0.62 6.04
N ALA A 692 33.29 1.93 5.83
CA ALA A 692 33.89 2.48 4.60
C ALA A 692 35.42 2.62 4.68
N GLY A 693 36.05 2.37 5.83
CA GLY A 693 37.50 2.45 6.00
C GLY A 693 38.08 3.86 5.81
N GLN A 694 37.23 4.91 5.84
CA GLN A 694 37.66 6.29 5.68
C GLN A 694 37.87 6.95 7.05
N SER A 695 38.91 7.75 7.15
CA SER A 695 39.13 8.59 8.33
C SER A 695 37.99 9.58 8.49
N THR A 696 37.50 9.79 9.73
CA THR A 696 36.47 10.79 10.06
C THR A 696 36.79 12.17 9.47
N PHE A 697 38.07 12.56 9.48
CA PHE A 697 38.54 13.81 8.87
C PHE A 697 38.28 13.84 7.33
N MET A 698 38.53 12.74 6.62
CA MET A 698 38.30 12.68 5.17
C MET A 698 36.80 12.75 4.82
N VAL A 699 35.96 12.09 5.61
CA VAL A 699 34.51 12.20 5.46
C VAL A 699 34.06 13.65 5.66
N GLU A 700 34.55 14.28 6.73
CA GLU A 700 34.27 15.70 7.02
C GLU A 700 34.69 16.62 5.88
N MET A 701 35.89 16.48 5.37
CA MET A 701 36.38 17.31 4.27
C MET A 701 35.64 17.08 2.97
N THR A 702 35.22 15.85 2.71
CA THR A 702 34.42 15.51 1.53
C THR A 702 33.03 16.15 1.60
N GLU A 703 32.36 16.07 2.77
CA GLU A 703 31.06 16.71 3.00
C GLU A 703 31.16 18.23 2.84
N VAL A 704 32.17 18.87 3.44
CA VAL A 704 32.38 20.32 3.29
C VAL A 704 32.66 20.70 1.84
N ALA A 705 33.49 19.91 1.14
CA ALA A 705 33.77 20.15 -0.28
C ALA A 705 32.50 20.04 -1.14
N GLU A 706 31.63 19.09 -0.82
CA GLU A 706 30.33 18.95 -1.48
C GLU A 706 29.41 20.16 -1.24
N ILE A 707 29.34 20.65 0.01
CA ILE A 707 28.59 21.87 0.36
C ILE A 707 29.10 23.04 -0.48
N LEU A 708 30.41 23.30 -0.48
CA LEU A 708 31.01 24.41 -1.20
C LEU A 708 30.80 24.35 -2.73
N GLN A 709 30.71 23.12 -3.29
CA GLN A 709 30.46 22.91 -4.72
C GLN A 709 28.98 23.12 -5.11
N ARG A 710 28.06 22.87 -4.17
CA ARG A 710 26.62 22.90 -4.43
C ARG A 710 25.90 24.12 -3.87
N ALA A 711 26.53 24.87 -2.98
CA ALA A 711 25.98 26.09 -2.45
C ALA A 711 25.70 27.08 -3.59
N THR A 712 24.52 27.61 -3.60
CA THR A 712 24.06 28.65 -4.54
C THR A 712 24.04 29.99 -3.84
N LYS A 713 23.43 30.98 -4.50
CA LYS A 713 23.28 32.30 -3.96
C LYS A 713 22.12 32.45 -2.96
N SER A 714 21.12 31.57 -3.07
CA SER A 714 19.90 31.59 -2.25
C SER A 714 19.78 30.38 -1.34
#